data_58051032f294966ae0086db864375a59
#
_entry.id   58051032f294966ae0086db864375a59
#
_cell.length_a   1.000
_cell.length_b   1.000
_cell.length_c   1.000
_cell.angle_alpha   90.00
_cell.angle_beta   90.00
_cell.angle_gamma   90.00
#
_symmetry.space_group_name_H-M   'P 1'
#
loop_
_entity.id
_entity.type
_entity.pdbx_description
1 polymer ?
#
loop_
_entity_poly.entity_id
_entity_poly.type
_entity_poly.pdbx_seq_one_letter_code
_entity_poly.pdbx_strand_id
1 'polypeptide(L)'
;MKFYIKHETRGRLRIHLAQKRMSYEQADTLLYYLENLDGVASAKVYERTCDAVVNYQGSREAVICGIRAFHYQDVEAPQQVLQSSGRALNAEYQEKLISKVIYHYGRRLFLPYPLNAIYTTATSLKYIWKGIDTLLHRKIEVPVLDATAIGVSVLRQDFGTAGSIMFLLGIGEILEEWTHKKSVGDLARTMSLNVGRVWLKKEDQEILVESGEVQPGDEVVVRMGTVIPFDGSVTDGEAMVNQASLTGESVPVCKKEGSVAYAGTVVEEGEITIRVKTVGGSSRYDKIVTMIEESEKLKSSLEGKAEHLADKLVPYTLGGTALTYLLTRNATKALAILMVDFSCALKLAMPISVLSAIREAGTHKVTVKGGKYLEAMAEADTIVFDKTGTLTKAKPTVVDVVSFDNNNPDEMLRIAACMEEHFPHSMAKAVVSAARKKHLAHEEMHSKVEYVVAHGISTTIEEHKAVIGSYHFVFEDEKCVIPEDGQEKFDSIPEEYSHLYLAIDGRLAAVICIEDPLREEAKASVEALRAAGISKIVMMTGDSERTAAAIARRVGVDEYYSEVLPEDKANFIEKEKAAGRKVIMVGDGINDSPALSAANVGIAISDGAEIAREIADITVGADDLQELVVLKEISNALMKRIRRNYRFIITFNAGLIACGVAGILQPTSSALLHNTSTLAISLKSMQNLLP
;
A
#
# COMPACT_ATOMS: atom_id res chain seq x y z
N MET A 1 -33.38 -15.79 -8.44
CA MET A 1 -33.84 -14.63 -9.27
C MET A 1 -34.27 -15.06 -10.69
N LYS A 2 -35.23 -14.39 -11.35
CA LYS A 2 -35.59 -14.68 -12.75
C LYS A 2 -34.76 -13.82 -13.72
N PHE A 3 -34.17 -14.46 -14.73
CA PHE A 3 -33.37 -13.80 -15.77
C PHE A 3 -33.42 -14.61 -17.08
N TYR A 4 -33.03 -13.99 -18.19
CA TYR A 4 -32.79 -14.67 -19.45
C TYR A 4 -31.41 -14.29 -20.03
N ILE A 5 -30.82 -15.20 -20.78
CA ILE A 5 -29.51 -14.99 -21.40
C ILE A 5 -29.69 -14.22 -22.68
N LYS A 6 -29.17 -12.99 -22.77
CA LYS A 6 -29.18 -12.15 -23.97
C LYS A 6 -28.12 -12.54 -24.97
N HIS A 7 -26.95 -12.88 -24.51
CA HIS A 7 -25.79 -13.23 -25.32
C HIS A 7 -24.83 -14.10 -24.52
N GLU A 8 -24.21 -15.06 -25.20
CA GLU A 8 -23.27 -15.99 -24.61
C GLU A 8 -22.10 -16.22 -25.56
N THR A 9 -20.88 -16.26 -25.00
CA THR A 9 -19.66 -16.71 -25.64
C THR A 9 -18.91 -17.59 -24.66
N ARG A 10 -17.88 -18.32 -25.11
CA ARG A 10 -17.10 -19.21 -24.25
C ARG A 10 -16.48 -18.40 -23.07
N GLY A 11 -16.87 -18.74 -21.86
CA GLY A 11 -16.41 -18.07 -20.61
C GLY A 11 -17.07 -16.73 -20.32
N ARG A 12 -18.11 -16.30 -21.09
CA ARG A 12 -18.81 -15.03 -20.85
C ARG A 12 -20.30 -15.12 -21.09
N LEU A 13 -21.08 -14.70 -20.09
CA LEU A 13 -22.54 -14.63 -20.14
C LEU A 13 -22.99 -13.17 -20.03
N ARG A 14 -23.94 -12.76 -20.88
CA ARG A 14 -24.72 -11.54 -20.66
C ARG A 14 -26.16 -11.93 -20.40
N ILE A 15 -26.63 -11.60 -19.19
CA ILE A 15 -27.98 -11.90 -18.72
C ILE A 15 -28.78 -10.61 -18.59
N HIS A 16 -30.09 -10.70 -18.79
CA HIS A 16 -31.06 -9.66 -18.49
C HIS A 16 -31.94 -10.11 -17.35
N LEU A 17 -32.06 -9.27 -16.34
CA LEU A 17 -32.81 -9.52 -15.13
C LEU A 17 -34.29 -9.14 -15.37
N ALA A 18 -35.20 -10.00 -14.95
CA ALA A 18 -36.65 -9.82 -15.15
C ALA A 18 -37.22 -8.77 -14.17
N GLN A 19 -36.66 -7.55 -14.19
CA GLN A 19 -37.12 -6.39 -13.40
C GLN A 19 -37.15 -5.14 -14.27
N LYS A 20 -38.11 -4.23 -13.99
CA LYS A 20 -38.29 -3.01 -14.79
C LYS A 20 -37.28 -1.91 -14.50
N ARG A 21 -36.79 -1.84 -13.29
CA ARG A 21 -35.81 -0.87 -12.81
C ARG A 21 -34.90 -1.53 -11.77
N MET A 22 -33.69 -1.05 -11.67
CA MET A 22 -32.70 -1.47 -10.69
C MET A 22 -32.17 -0.22 -9.99
N SER A 23 -32.20 -0.19 -8.65
CA SER A 23 -31.54 0.86 -7.88
C SER A 23 -30.01 0.67 -7.91
N TYR A 24 -29.25 1.71 -7.55
CA TYR A 24 -27.79 1.60 -7.43
C TYR A 24 -27.40 0.55 -6.38
N GLU A 25 -28.07 0.57 -5.24
CA GLU A 25 -27.88 -0.39 -4.15
C GLU A 25 -28.13 -1.84 -4.63
N GLN A 26 -29.24 -2.08 -5.33
CA GLN A 26 -29.51 -3.39 -5.93
C GLN A 26 -28.45 -3.81 -6.94
N ALA A 27 -27.95 -2.88 -7.76
CA ALA A 27 -26.89 -3.17 -8.71
C ALA A 27 -25.58 -3.53 -8.03
N ASP A 28 -25.27 -2.88 -6.92
CA ASP A 28 -24.03 -3.11 -6.15
C ASP A 28 -24.14 -4.40 -5.33
N THR A 29 -25.28 -4.69 -4.71
CA THR A 29 -25.53 -5.97 -4.04
C THR A 29 -25.42 -7.14 -5.01
N LEU A 30 -26.00 -7.01 -6.21
CA LEU A 30 -25.86 -8.04 -7.24
C LEU A 30 -24.42 -8.18 -7.73
N LEU A 31 -23.71 -7.08 -7.93
CA LEU A 31 -22.32 -7.10 -8.34
C LEU A 31 -21.45 -7.81 -7.29
N TYR A 32 -21.62 -7.45 -6.02
CA TYR A 32 -20.94 -8.08 -4.89
C TYR A 32 -21.17 -9.60 -4.86
N TYR A 33 -22.44 -10.02 -4.99
CA TYR A 33 -22.76 -11.44 -5.04
C TYR A 33 -22.11 -12.17 -6.21
N LEU A 34 -22.15 -11.58 -7.42
CA LEU A 34 -21.57 -12.19 -8.62
C LEU A 34 -20.04 -12.30 -8.55
N GLU A 35 -19.36 -11.31 -7.96
CA GLU A 35 -17.89 -11.33 -7.80
C GLU A 35 -17.43 -12.35 -6.75
N ASN A 36 -18.30 -12.68 -5.78
CA ASN A 36 -18.04 -13.71 -4.76
C ASN A 36 -18.60 -15.10 -5.11
N LEU A 37 -19.15 -15.28 -6.31
CA LEU A 37 -19.65 -16.57 -6.74
C LEU A 37 -18.54 -17.45 -7.30
N ASP A 38 -18.45 -18.68 -6.81
CA ASP A 38 -17.44 -19.64 -7.26
C ASP A 38 -17.41 -19.82 -8.78
N GLY A 39 -16.22 -19.70 -9.37
CA GLY A 39 -16.02 -19.83 -10.80
C GLY A 39 -16.25 -18.55 -11.60
N VAL A 40 -16.61 -17.44 -10.99
CA VAL A 40 -16.70 -16.11 -11.65
C VAL A 40 -15.37 -15.39 -11.53
N ALA A 41 -14.81 -15.03 -12.68
CA ALA A 41 -13.55 -14.27 -12.76
C ALA A 41 -13.78 -12.75 -12.68
N SER A 42 -14.89 -12.25 -13.22
CA SER A 42 -15.30 -10.85 -13.12
C SER A 42 -16.77 -10.66 -13.49
N ALA A 43 -17.40 -9.63 -12.93
CA ALA A 43 -18.78 -9.28 -13.26
C ALA A 43 -18.93 -7.77 -13.51
N LYS A 44 -19.95 -7.40 -14.31
CA LYS A 44 -20.39 -6.01 -14.50
C LYS A 44 -21.91 -5.96 -14.54
N VAL A 45 -22.50 -5.09 -13.74
CA VAL A 45 -23.95 -4.89 -13.67
C VAL A 45 -24.29 -3.51 -14.22
N TYR A 46 -25.28 -3.47 -15.11
CA TYR A 46 -25.78 -2.26 -15.77
C TYR A 46 -27.20 -1.95 -15.27
N GLU A 47 -27.32 -1.06 -14.32
CA GLU A 47 -28.58 -0.72 -13.64
C GLU A 47 -29.65 -0.17 -14.59
N ARG A 48 -29.25 0.64 -15.60
CA ARG A 48 -30.21 1.26 -16.56
C ARG A 48 -30.86 0.26 -17.48
N THR A 49 -30.16 -0.81 -17.84
CA THR A 49 -30.65 -1.85 -18.74
C THR A 49 -31.05 -3.12 -18.03
N CYS A 50 -30.84 -3.18 -16.70
CA CYS A 50 -31.02 -4.37 -15.88
C CYS A 50 -30.29 -5.60 -16.45
N ASP A 51 -29.09 -5.38 -17.05
CA ASP A 51 -28.23 -6.43 -17.58
C ASP A 51 -27.07 -6.69 -16.64
N ALA A 52 -26.59 -7.93 -16.59
CA ALA A 52 -25.28 -8.24 -16.02
C ALA A 52 -24.44 -9.03 -17.02
N VAL A 53 -23.14 -8.75 -17.02
CA VAL A 53 -22.14 -9.48 -17.80
C VAL A 53 -21.24 -10.19 -16.80
N VAL A 54 -21.12 -11.50 -16.93
CA VAL A 54 -20.35 -12.37 -16.06
C VAL A 54 -19.31 -13.10 -16.89
N ASN A 55 -18.05 -12.90 -16.58
CA ASN A 55 -16.95 -13.69 -17.12
C ASN A 55 -16.62 -14.80 -16.11
N TYR A 56 -16.54 -16.04 -16.57
CA TYR A 56 -16.40 -17.19 -15.67
C TYR A 56 -15.32 -18.17 -16.18
N GLN A 57 -14.73 -18.89 -15.22
CA GLN A 57 -13.78 -19.97 -15.45
C GLN A 57 -14.35 -21.23 -14.77
N GLY A 58 -14.58 -22.30 -15.52
CA GLY A 58 -15.14 -23.53 -14.99
C GLY A 58 -16.53 -23.89 -15.51
N SER A 59 -17.39 -24.48 -14.66
CA SER A 59 -18.70 -25.00 -15.07
C SER A 59 -19.72 -23.88 -15.29
N ARG A 60 -20.19 -23.75 -16.52
CA ARG A 60 -21.30 -22.85 -16.91
C ARG A 60 -22.57 -23.07 -16.06
N GLU A 61 -22.88 -24.34 -15.80
CA GLU A 61 -24.11 -24.73 -15.09
C GLU A 61 -24.07 -24.34 -13.62
N ALA A 62 -22.90 -24.42 -12.99
CA ALA A 62 -22.69 -23.97 -11.61
C ALA A 62 -22.93 -22.46 -11.49
N VAL A 63 -22.39 -21.65 -12.41
CA VAL A 63 -22.59 -20.20 -12.43
C VAL A 63 -24.05 -19.84 -12.66
N ILE A 64 -24.74 -20.52 -13.60
CA ILE A 64 -26.19 -20.28 -13.85
C ILE A 64 -27.02 -20.68 -12.62
N CYS A 65 -26.68 -21.78 -11.96
CA CYS A 65 -27.36 -22.21 -10.73
C CYS A 65 -27.18 -21.17 -9.62
N GLY A 66 -25.95 -20.68 -9.39
CA GLY A 66 -25.67 -19.61 -8.43
C GLY A 66 -26.45 -18.32 -8.72
N ILE A 67 -26.49 -17.88 -9.98
CA ILE A 67 -27.26 -16.69 -10.36
C ILE A 67 -28.78 -16.90 -10.11
N ARG A 68 -29.32 -18.10 -10.33
CA ARG A 68 -30.73 -18.42 -10.02
C ARG A 68 -31.04 -18.38 -8.53
N ALA A 69 -30.11 -18.82 -7.70
CA ALA A 69 -30.24 -18.83 -6.24
C ALA A 69 -30.26 -17.42 -5.63
N PHE A 70 -29.76 -16.41 -6.32
CA PHE A 70 -29.67 -15.04 -5.80
C PHE A 70 -31.04 -14.42 -5.48
N HIS A 71 -31.14 -13.85 -4.27
CA HIS A 71 -32.24 -12.95 -3.85
C HIS A 71 -31.64 -11.78 -3.09
N TYR A 72 -32.12 -10.57 -3.34
CA TYR A 72 -31.63 -9.36 -2.69
C TYR A 72 -31.77 -9.36 -1.17
N GLN A 73 -32.71 -10.11 -0.63
CA GLN A 73 -32.98 -10.19 0.83
C GLN A 73 -32.02 -11.16 1.54
N ASP A 74 -31.39 -12.07 0.80
CA ASP A 74 -30.53 -13.11 1.35
C ASP A 74 -29.04 -12.71 1.34
N VAL A 75 -28.72 -11.54 0.74
CA VAL A 75 -27.35 -11.06 0.59
C VAL A 75 -27.20 -9.73 1.29
N GLU A 76 -26.55 -9.74 2.44
CA GLU A 76 -26.11 -8.53 3.12
C GLU A 76 -24.77 -8.06 2.53
N ALA A 77 -24.85 -7.18 1.52
CA ALA A 77 -23.65 -6.54 1.02
C ALA A 77 -23.14 -5.55 2.08
N PRO A 78 -21.83 -5.57 2.42
CA PRO A 78 -21.27 -4.62 3.38
C PRO A 78 -21.59 -3.18 2.97
N GLN A 79 -21.99 -2.33 3.92
CA GLN A 79 -22.32 -0.93 3.65
C GLN A 79 -21.18 -0.20 2.93
N GLN A 80 -19.96 -0.61 3.19
CA GLN A 80 -18.75 -0.09 2.55
C GLN A 80 -18.72 -0.36 1.03
N VAL A 81 -19.20 -1.51 0.58
CA VAL A 81 -19.33 -1.85 -0.86
C VAL A 81 -20.38 -1.00 -1.52
N LEU A 82 -21.50 -0.77 -0.83
CA LEU A 82 -22.61 0.06 -1.32
C LEU A 82 -22.21 1.53 -1.44
N GLN A 83 -21.46 2.05 -0.47
CA GLN A 83 -20.99 3.44 -0.47
C GLN A 83 -19.84 3.69 -1.47
N SER A 84 -19.02 2.69 -1.76
CA SER A 84 -17.83 2.82 -2.62
C SER A 84 -18.05 2.49 -4.09
N SER A 85 -19.27 2.20 -4.52
CA SER A 85 -19.57 1.72 -5.89
C SER A 85 -19.23 2.72 -7.02
N GLY A 86 -19.10 3.99 -6.69
CA GLY A 86 -18.86 5.07 -7.63
C GLY A 86 -20.02 5.34 -8.60
N ARG A 87 -21.14 4.58 -8.54
CA ARG A 87 -22.31 4.78 -9.43
C ARG A 87 -23.01 6.09 -9.14
N ALA A 88 -23.26 6.37 -7.87
CA ALA A 88 -23.86 7.63 -7.43
C ALA A 88 -23.00 8.83 -7.84
N LEU A 89 -21.68 8.73 -7.63
CA LEU A 89 -20.72 9.74 -8.06
C LEU A 89 -20.78 9.99 -9.57
N ASN A 90 -20.73 8.93 -10.38
CA ASN A 90 -20.81 9.06 -11.84
C ASN A 90 -22.14 9.68 -12.30
N ALA A 91 -23.27 9.32 -11.66
CA ALA A 91 -24.57 9.89 -11.98
C ALA A 91 -24.66 11.38 -11.64
N GLU A 92 -24.18 11.78 -10.46
CA GLU A 92 -24.11 13.19 -10.03
C GLU A 92 -23.34 14.06 -11.02
N TYR A 93 -22.13 13.60 -11.40
CA TYR A 93 -21.30 14.39 -12.33
C TYR A 93 -21.80 14.36 -13.77
N GLN A 94 -22.47 13.28 -14.22
CA GLN A 94 -23.18 13.26 -15.49
C GLN A 94 -24.32 14.28 -15.49
N GLU A 95 -25.10 14.36 -14.42
CA GLU A 95 -26.16 15.35 -14.29
C GLU A 95 -25.64 16.79 -14.29
N LYS A 96 -24.55 17.07 -13.54
CA LYS A 96 -23.87 18.37 -13.55
C LYS A 96 -23.40 18.76 -14.96
N LEU A 97 -22.78 17.83 -15.69
CA LEU A 97 -22.33 18.06 -17.06
C LEU A 97 -23.50 18.33 -18.03
N ILE A 98 -24.52 17.46 -18.00
CA ILE A 98 -25.70 17.59 -18.86
C ILE A 98 -26.40 18.91 -18.58
N SER A 99 -26.63 19.24 -17.32
CA SER A 99 -27.28 20.50 -16.91
C SER A 99 -26.49 21.71 -17.39
N LYS A 100 -25.16 21.69 -17.28
CA LYS A 100 -24.29 22.78 -17.74
C LYS A 100 -24.32 22.95 -19.26
N VAL A 101 -24.35 21.85 -20.01
CA VAL A 101 -24.47 21.85 -21.48
C VAL A 101 -25.85 22.40 -21.88
N ILE A 102 -26.93 21.85 -21.32
CA ILE A 102 -28.31 22.30 -21.63
C ILE A 102 -28.45 23.78 -21.31
N TYR A 103 -27.97 24.22 -20.15
CA TYR A 103 -28.04 25.63 -19.74
C TYR A 103 -27.26 26.54 -20.68
N HIS A 104 -26.03 26.17 -21.09
CA HIS A 104 -25.21 26.99 -22.00
C HIS A 104 -25.87 27.16 -23.37
N TYR A 105 -26.29 26.07 -24.01
CA TYR A 105 -26.90 26.12 -25.33
C TYR A 105 -28.34 26.64 -25.27
N GLY A 106 -29.13 26.28 -24.24
CA GLY A 106 -30.48 26.80 -24.04
C GLY A 106 -30.47 28.32 -23.86
N ARG A 107 -29.58 28.84 -23.03
CA ARG A 107 -29.39 30.28 -22.87
C ARG A 107 -29.05 30.98 -24.19
N ARG A 108 -28.12 30.40 -24.98
CA ARG A 108 -27.68 30.98 -26.26
C ARG A 108 -28.81 30.98 -27.30
N LEU A 109 -29.73 30.01 -27.23
CA LEU A 109 -30.86 29.87 -28.19
C LEU A 109 -32.06 30.73 -27.81
N PHE A 110 -32.40 30.82 -26.53
CA PHE A 110 -33.65 31.41 -26.06
C PHE A 110 -33.49 32.81 -25.46
N LEU A 111 -32.24 33.22 -25.02
CA LEU A 111 -32.08 34.52 -24.39
C LEU A 111 -31.71 35.61 -25.41
N PRO A 112 -32.49 36.75 -25.45
CA PRO A 112 -32.13 37.90 -26.30
C PRO A 112 -30.72 38.43 -26.03
N TYR A 113 -30.07 38.94 -27.08
CA TYR A 113 -28.67 39.41 -27.01
C TYR A 113 -28.35 40.30 -25.82
N PRO A 114 -29.15 41.37 -25.50
CA PRO A 114 -28.83 42.28 -24.40
C PRO A 114 -28.85 41.58 -23.04
N LEU A 115 -29.80 40.65 -22.81
CA LEU A 115 -29.89 39.90 -21.57
C LEU A 115 -28.73 38.88 -21.47
N ASN A 116 -28.35 38.27 -22.58
CA ASN A 116 -27.20 37.38 -22.62
C ASN A 116 -25.88 38.11 -22.36
N ALA A 117 -25.74 39.36 -22.84
CA ALA A 117 -24.58 40.22 -22.55
C ALA A 117 -24.50 40.57 -21.07
N ILE A 118 -25.61 41.03 -20.46
CA ILE A 118 -25.68 41.33 -19.02
C ILE A 118 -25.31 40.07 -18.19
N TYR A 119 -25.90 38.95 -18.50
CA TYR A 119 -25.61 37.69 -17.80
C TYR A 119 -24.12 37.26 -17.93
N THR A 120 -23.58 37.35 -19.15
CA THR A 120 -22.16 37.00 -19.39
C THR A 120 -21.24 37.90 -18.65
N THR A 121 -21.53 39.21 -18.62
CA THR A 121 -20.76 40.20 -17.85
C THR A 121 -20.85 39.91 -16.35
N ALA A 122 -22.05 39.67 -15.81
CA ALA A 122 -22.23 39.36 -14.40
C ALA A 122 -21.48 38.09 -13.97
N THR A 123 -21.55 37.03 -14.78
CA THR A 123 -20.85 35.77 -14.47
C THR A 123 -19.33 35.87 -14.64
N SER A 124 -18.84 36.78 -15.51
CA SER A 124 -17.41 37.01 -15.68
C SER A 124 -16.76 37.63 -14.44
N LEU A 125 -17.51 38.34 -13.63
CA LEU A 125 -16.99 38.96 -12.39
C LEU A 125 -16.38 37.96 -11.43
N LYS A 126 -16.95 36.75 -11.35
CA LYS A 126 -16.40 35.66 -10.53
C LYS A 126 -14.97 35.30 -10.95
N TYR A 127 -14.74 35.13 -12.24
CA TYR A 127 -13.42 34.76 -12.76
C TYR A 127 -12.41 35.91 -12.68
N ILE A 128 -12.87 37.14 -13.00
CA ILE A 128 -12.04 38.35 -12.89
C ILE A 128 -11.61 38.58 -11.45
N TRP A 129 -12.54 38.42 -10.48
CA TRP A 129 -12.22 38.55 -9.06
C TRP A 129 -11.21 37.51 -8.60
N LYS A 130 -11.36 36.24 -9.01
CA LYS A 130 -10.41 35.17 -8.70
C LYS A 130 -8.98 35.50 -9.21
N GLY A 131 -8.87 36.06 -10.41
CA GLY A 131 -7.59 36.50 -10.95
C GLY A 131 -6.99 37.71 -10.19
N ILE A 132 -7.81 38.68 -9.81
CA ILE A 132 -7.38 39.83 -8.99
C ILE A 132 -6.93 39.38 -7.61
N ASP A 133 -7.68 38.48 -6.97
CA ASP A 133 -7.33 37.94 -5.66
C ASP A 133 -5.98 37.20 -5.70
N THR A 134 -5.73 36.41 -6.74
CA THR A 134 -4.44 35.75 -6.97
C THR A 134 -3.29 36.76 -7.10
N LEU A 135 -3.51 37.87 -7.81
CA LEU A 135 -2.52 38.96 -7.93
C LEU A 135 -2.30 39.67 -6.61
N LEU A 136 -3.35 39.93 -5.82
CA LEU A 136 -3.24 40.55 -4.49
C LEU A 136 -2.38 39.70 -3.54
N HIS A 137 -2.42 38.40 -3.67
CA HIS A 137 -1.53 37.47 -2.95
C HIS A 137 -0.12 37.38 -3.56
N ARG A 138 0.24 38.26 -4.51
CA ARG A 138 1.54 38.31 -5.23
C ARG A 138 1.87 37.02 -5.98
N LYS A 139 0.86 36.29 -6.45
CA LYS A 139 1.01 35.09 -7.26
C LYS A 139 0.58 35.37 -8.69
N ILE A 140 1.29 34.79 -9.65
CA ILE A 140 0.93 34.81 -11.07
C ILE A 140 0.69 33.38 -11.50
N GLU A 141 -0.55 32.94 -11.35
CA GLU A 141 -1.03 31.57 -11.61
C GLU A 141 -2.15 31.61 -12.66
N VAL A 142 -2.65 30.41 -13.03
CA VAL A 142 -3.69 30.24 -14.06
C VAL A 142 -4.93 31.12 -13.93
N PRO A 143 -5.48 31.40 -12.72
CA PRO A 143 -6.62 32.31 -12.60
C PRO A 143 -6.39 33.71 -13.19
N VAL A 144 -5.13 34.16 -13.27
CA VAL A 144 -4.77 35.43 -13.91
C VAL A 144 -4.91 35.36 -15.43
N LEU A 145 -4.55 34.21 -16.05
CA LEU A 145 -4.76 33.99 -17.48
C LEU A 145 -6.24 33.99 -17.84
N ASP A 146 -7.05 33.22 -17.07
CA ASP A 146 -8.50 33.14 -17.27
C ASP A 146 -9.17 34.51 -17.13
N ALA A 147 -8.85 35.24 -16.07
CA ALA A 147 -9.36 36.59 -15.84
C ALA A 147 -9.00 37.55 -16.98
N THR A 148 -7.76 37.46 -17.49
CA THR A 148 -7.30 38.27 -18.61
C THR A 148 -8.03 37.92 -19.89
N ALA A 149 -8.19 36.66 -20.21
CA ALA A 149 -8.88 36.19 -21.41
C ALA A 149 -10.36 36.57 -21.43
N ILE A 150 -11.06 36.34 -20.30
CA ILE A 150 -12.47 36.68 -20.14
C ILE A 150 -12.65 38.22 -20.12
N GLY A 151 -11.82 38.92 -19.35
CA GLY A 151 -11.88 40.38 -19.23
C GLY A 151 -11.67 41.10 -20.57
N VAL A 152 -10.67 40.72 -21.35
CA VAL A 152 -10.42 41.24 -22.69
C VAL A 152 -11.58 40.95 -23.63
N SER A 153 -12.17 39.73 -23.58
CA SER A 153 -13.32 39.38 -24.41
C SER A 153 -14.55 40.22 -24.08
N VAL A 154 -14.83 40.43 -22.79
CA VAL A 154 -15.95 41.28 -22.33
C VAL A 154 -15.73 42.76 -22.73
N LEU A 155 -14.53 43.30 -22.55
CA LEU A 155 -14.20 44.69 -22.95
C LEU A 155 -14.35 44.93 -24.46
N ARG A 156 -14.11 43.88 -25.27
CA ARG A 156 -14.34 43.91 -26.72
C ARG A 156 -15.79 43.66 -27.12
N GLN A 157 -16.69 43.50 -26.16
CA GLN A 157 -18.09 43.14 -26.37
C GLN A 157 -18.30 41.80 -27.10
N ASP A 158 -17.27 40.93 -27.07
CA ASP A 158 -17.35 39.56 -27.58
C ASP A 158 -17.87 38.61 -26.51
N PHE A 159 -19.15 38.77 -26.16
CA PHE A 159 -19.81 37.95 -25.13
C PHE A 159 -19.95 36.48 -25.53
N GLY A 160 -19.90 36.20 -26.84
CA GLY A 160 -19.92 34.82 -27.34
C GLY A 160 -18.64 34.06 -26.98
N THR A 161 -17.49 34.68 -27.20
CA THR A 161 -16.18 34.12 -26.80
C THR A 161 -16.05 34.06 -25.30
N ALA A 162 -16.36 35.13 -24.56
CA ALA A 162 -16.32 35.12 -23.09
C ALA A 162 -17.20 34.02 -22.48
N GLY A 163 -18.43 33.85 -22.96
CA GLY A 163 -19.35 32.82 -22.52
C GLY A 163 -18.87 31.40 -22.83
N SER A 164 -18.23 31.21 -24.00
CA SER A 164 -17.67 29.90 -24.39
C SER A 164 -16.44 29.53 -23.55
N ILE A 165 -15.57 30.52 -23.24
CA ILE A 165 -14.43 30.30 -22.34
C ILE A 165 -14.91 29.86 -20.96
N MET A 166 -15.83 30.61 -20.33
CA MET A 166 -16.39 30.31 -19.02
C MET A 166 -17.10 28.94 -19.00
N PHE A 167 -17.75 28.58 -20.10
CA PHE A 167 -18.38 27.25 -20.24
C PHE A 167 -17.33 26.14 -20.26
N LEU A 168 -16.28 26.29 -21.08
CA LEU A 168 -15.22 25.29 -21.19
C LEU A 168 -14.42 25.13 -19.89
N LEU A 169 -14.08 26.24 -19.22
CA LEU A 169 -13.46 26.23 -17.90
C LEU A 169 -14.30 25.47 -16.88
N GLY A 170 -15.58 25.76 -16.85
CA GLY A 170 -16.47 25.09 -15.91
C GLY A 170 -16.78 23.62 -16.28
N ILE A 171 -16.64 23.20 -17.53
CA ILE A 171 -16.63 21.76 -17.88
C ILE A 171 -15.34 21.13 -17.38
N GLY A 172 -14.19 21.83 -17.56
CA GLY A 172 -12.89 21.40 -17.05
C GLY A 172 -12.92 21.14 -15.54
N GLU A 173 -13.40 22.12 -14.76
CA GLU A 173 -13.53 22.01 -13.30
C GLU A 173 -14.37 20.79 -12.88
N ILE A 174 -15.52 20.54 -13.54
CA ILE A 174 -16.39 19.37 -13.25
C ILE A 174 -15.67 18.05 -13.56
N LEU A 175 -14.96 17.98 -14.68
CA LEU A 175 -14.24 16.77 -15.09
C LEU A 175 -13.03 16.50 -14.19
N GLU A 176 -12.34 17.55 -13.77
CA GLU A 176 -11.22 17.47 -12.83
C GLU A 176 -11.68 16.93 -11.48
N GLU A 177 -12.72 17.54 -10.90
CA GLU A 177 -13.29 17.11 -9.63
C GLU A 177 -13.80 15.64 -9.70
N TRP A 178 -14.50 15.28 -10.78
CA TRP A 178 -14.96 13.92 -11.01
C TRP A 178 -13.81 12.93 -11.07
N THR A 179 -12.77 13.25 -11.85
CA THR A 179 -11.64 12.36 -12.07
C THR A 179 -10.87 12.13 -10.77
N HIS A 180 -10.67 13.18 -9.98
CA HIS A 180 -10.02 13.12 -8.67
C HIS A 180 -10.83 12.26 -7.69
N LYS A 181 -12.10 12.58 -7.47
CA LYS A 181 -12.97 11.82 -6.56
C LYS A 181 -13.13 10.36 -6.97
N LYS A 182 -13.19 10.08 -8.27
CA LYS A 182 -13.23 8.71 -8.78
C LYS A 182 -11.94 7.95 -8.47
N SER A 183 -10.78 8.56 -8.68
CA SER A 183 -9.49 7.93 -8.40
C SER A 183 -9.32 7.61 -6.92
N VAL A 184 -9.69 8.55 -6.03
CA VAL A 184 -9.66 8.36 -4.57
C VAL A 184 -10.64 7.24 -4.17
N GLY A 185 -11.86 7.25 -4.71
CA GLY A 185 -12.87 6.22 -4.43
C GLY A 185 -12.47 4.82 -4.91
N ASP A 186 -11.89 4.71 -6.11
CA ASP A 186 -11.39 3.44 -6.64
C ASP A 186 -10.23 2.89 -5.79
N LEU A 187 -9.33 3.75 -5.31
CA LEU A 187 -8.24 3.38 -4.41
C LEU A 187 -8.77 2.95 -3.04
N ALA A 188 -9.67 3.74 -2.43
CA ALA A 188 -10.27 3.42 -1.14
C ALA A 188 -11.00 2.07 -1.18
N ARG A 189 -11.71 1.77 -2.28
CA ARG A 189 -12.36 0.48 -2.50
C ARG A 189 -11.36 -0.67 -2.50
N THR A 190 -10.26 -0.54 -3.24
CA THR A 190 -9.23 -1.59 -3.32
C THR A 190 -8.60 -1.86 -1.94
N MET A 191 -8.35 -0.81 -1.16
CA MET A 191 -7.77 -0.92 0.18
C MET A 191 -8.76 -1.43 1.24
N SER A 192 -10.07 -1.16 1.10
CA SER A 192 -11.10 -1.58 2.06
C SER A 192 -11.42 -3.07 2.02
N LEU A 193 -11.03 -3.78 0.97
CA LEU A 193 -11.24 -5.22 0.83
C LEU A 193 -10.30 -6.07 1.73
N ASN A 194 -9.26 -5.47 2.33
CA ASN A 194 -8.37 -6.12 3.29
C ASN A 194 -8.93 -5.98 4.71
N VAL A 195 -9.74 -6.94 5.15
CA VAL A 195 -10.38 -6.95 6.48
C VAL A 195 -9.39 -7.39 7.55
N GLY A 196 -9.15 -6.56 8.57
CA GLY A 196 -8.39 -6.95 9.77
C GLY A 196 -9.23 -7.86 10.66
N ARG A 197 -8.61 -8.90 11.22
CA ARG A 197 -9.23 -9.79 12.22
C ARG A 197 -8.72 -9.46 13.60
N VAL A 198 -9.56 -9.62 14.63
CA VAL A 198 -9.23 -9.34 16.02
C VAL A 198 -9.65 -10.52 16.91
N TRP A 199 -8.94 -10.73 18.01
CA TRP A 199 -9.27 -11.74 18.99
C TRP A 199 -10.30 -11.20 19.96
N LEU A 200 -11.54 -11.70 19.88
CA LEU A 200 -12.64 -11.36 20.77
C LEU A 200 -12.67 -12.36 21.95
N LYS A 201 -12.65 -11.86 23.18
CA LYS A 201 -12.77 -12.68 24.40
C LYS A 201 -14.25 -12.81 24.78
N LYS A 202 -14.79 -14.03 24.74
CA LYS A 202 -16.15 -14.38 25.19
C LYS A 202 -16.09 -15.58 26.12
N GLU A 203 -16.55 -15.44 27.36
CA GLU A 203 -16.71 -16.53 28.33
C GLU A 203 -15.50 -17.50 28.41
N ASP A 204 -14.28 -16.98 28.62
CA ASP A 204 -13.00 -17.72 28.63
C ASP A 204 -12.56 -18.36 27.30
N GLN A 205 -13.20 -18.03 26.18
CA GLN A 205 -12.74 -18.43 24.87
C GLN A 205 -12.35 -17.22 24.02
N GLU A 206 -11.27 -17.35 23.28
CA GLU A 206 -10.83 -16.35 22.33
C GLU A 206 -11.24 -16.79 20.92
N ILE A 207 -12.02 -15.94 20.26
CA ILE A 207 -12.55 -16.21 18.92
C ILE A 207 -11.99 -15.15 17.96
N LEU A 208 -11.40 -15.59 16.87
CA LEU A 208 -10.90 -14.69 15.83
C LEU A 208 -12.07 -14.23 14.95
N VAL A 209 -12.46 -12.96 15.08
CA VAL A 209 -13.57 -12.34 14.35
C VAL A 209 -13.10 -11.22 13.43
N GLU A 210 -13.93 -10.82 12.47
CA GLU A 210 -13.65 -9.62 11.68
C GLU A 210 -13.85 -8.36 12.54
N SER A 211 -12.95 -7.38 12.38
CA SER A 211 -13.01 -6.14 13.18
C SER A 211 -14.32 -5.37 13.06
N GLY A 212 -15.08 -5.58 11.98
CA GLY A 212 -16.41 -5.01 11.76
C GLY A 212 -17.54 -5.65 12.59
N GLU A 213 -17.30 -6.83 13.18
CA GLU A 213 -18.30 -7.55 14.00
C GLU A 213 -18.23 -7.16 15.49
N VAL A 214 -17.18 -6.45 15.90
CA VAL A 214 -16.96 -6.02 17.29
C VAL A 214 -17.92 -4.90 17.66
N GLN A 215 -18.50 -4.96 18.84
CA GLN A 215 -19.43 -3.97 19.38
C GLN A 215 -18.85 -3.22 20.59
N PRO A 216 -19.32 -2.00 20.89
CA PRO A 216 -18.94 -1.31 22.12
C PRO A 216 -19.28 -2.15 23.36
N GLY A 217 -18.33 -2.33 24.24
CA GLY A 217 -18.44 -3.18 25.43
C GLY A 217 -17.80 -4.57 25.28
N ASP A 218 -17.49 -5.00 24.06
CA ASP A 218 -16.76 -6.24 23.81
C ASP A 218 -15.32 -6.16 24.34
N GLU A 219 -14.75 -7.31 24.69
CA GLU A 219 -13.37 -7.44 25.11
C GLU A 219 -12.49 -8.02 24.00
N VAL A 220 -11.45 -7.29 23.63
CA VAL A 220 -10.50 -7.65 22.56
C VAL A 220 -9.12 -7.88 23.16
N VAL A 221 -8.52 -9.03 22.88
CA VAL A 221 -7.16 -9.37 23.28
C VAL A 221 -6.17 -8.85 22.27
N VAL A 222 -5.19 -8.06 22.75
CA VAL A 222 -4.13 -7.46 21.92
C VAL A 222 -2.78 -7.95 22.43
N ARG A 223 -2.05 -8.64 21.56
CA ARG A 223 -0.77 -9.28 21.87
C ARG A 223 0.42 -8.47 21.38
N MET A 224 1.58 -8.80 21.90
CA MET A 224 2.85 -8.25 21.46
C MET A 224 2.95 -8.27 19.92
N GLY A 225 3.40 -7.16 19.34
CA GLY A 225 3.54 -6.99 17.88
C GLY A 225 2.27 -6.59 17.17
N THR A 226 1.13 -6.39 17.86
CA THR A 226 -0.14 -6.01 17.23
C THR A 226 -0.55 -4.57 17.54
N VAL A 227 -1.26 -3.94 16.57
CA VAL A 227 -1.86 -2.62 16.76
C VAL A 227 -3.14 -2.74 17.57
N ILE A 228 -3.34 -1.85 18.50
CA ILE A 228 -4.60 -1.70 19.24
C ILE A 228 -5.70 -1.28 18.26
N PRO A 229 -6.72 -2.14 18.03
CA PRO A 229 -7.68 -1.91 16.95
C PRO A 229 -8.78 -0.89 17.27
N PHE A 230 -9.04 -0.67 18.56
CA PHE A 230 -10.14 0.18 19.05
C PHE A 230 -9.73 1.00 20.27
N ASP A 231 -10.33 2.19 20.43
CA ASP A 231 -10.21 2.93 21.67
C ASP A 231 -10.96 2.24 22.80
N GLY A 232 -10.29 2.08 23.94
CA GLY A 232 -10.88 1.38 25.06
C GLY A 232 -10.14 1.57 26.37
N SER A 233 -10.52 0.76 27.36
CA SER A 233 -9.82 0.67 28.65
C SER A 233 -9.30 -0.75 28.84
N VAL A 234 -8.07 -0.87 29.32
CA VAL A 234 -7.47 -2.15 29.67
C VAL A 234 -8.25 -2.77 30.84
N THR A 235 -8.73 -4.00 30.67
CA THR A 235 -9.46 -4.78 31.68
C THR A 235 -8.61 -5.87 32.29
N ASP A 236 -7.56 -6.31 31.59
CA ASP A 236 -6.68 -7.38 32.08
C ASP A 236 -5.31 -7.27 31.37
N GLY A 237 -4.24 -7.71 32.02
CA GLY A 237 -2.90 -7.75 31.48
C GLY A 237 -2.07 -6.48 31.68
N GLU A 238 -0.80 -6.57 31.27
CA GLU A 238 0.17 -5.46 31.28
C GLU A 238 0.98 -5.49 29.99
N ALA A 239 1.17 -4.31 29.37
CA ALA A 239 1.94 -4.19 28.14
C ALA A 239 2.68 -2.86 28.02
N MET A 240 3.83 -2.89 27.35
CA MET A 240 4.52 -1.71 26.86
C MET A 240 3.93 -1.32 25.51
N VAL A 241 3.36 -0.12 25.44
CA VAL A 241 2.65 0.35 24.24
C VAL A 241 3.36 1.56 23.64
N ASN A 242 3.78 1.43 22.39
CA ASN A 242 4.34 2.54 21.62
C ASN A 242 3.20 3.46 21.13
N GLN A 243 3.28 4.72 21.52
CA GLN A 243 2.31 5.76 21.18
C GLN A 243 2.89 6.82 20.24
N ALA A 244 4.05 6.55 19.61
CA ALA A 244 4.74 7.51 18.75
C ALA A 244 3.85 8.05 17.61
N SER A 245 2.94 7.22 17.11
CA SER A 245 1.95 7.61 16.08
C SER A 245 0.98 8.70 16.54
N LEU A 246 0.73 8.82 17.86
CA LEU A 246 -0.19 9.81 18.43
C LEU A 246 0.54 10.99 19.09
N THR A 247 1.63 10.71 19.81
CA THR A 247 2.32 11.71 20.63
C THR A 247 3.61 12.22 20.01
N GLY A 248 4.17 11.51 19.04
CA GLY A 248 5.49 11.77 18.46
C GLY A 248 6.66 11.33 19.37
N GLU A 249 6.38 10.75 20.54
CA GLU A 249 7.39 10.28 21.48
C GLU A 249 7.67 8.79 21.26
N SER A 250 8.94 8.42 21.04
CA SER A 250 9.35 7.05 20.74
C SER A 250 9.48 6.15 21.97
N VAL A 251 9.25 6.65 23.19
CA VAL A 251 9.38 5.86 24.41
C VAL A 251 8.07 5.12 24.70
N PRO A 252 8.09 3.78 24.78
CA PRO A 252 6.88 3.01 25.07
C PRO A 252 6.34 3.32 26.47
N VAL A 253 5.01 3.35 26.59
CA VAL A 253 4.30 3.64 27.84
C VAL A 253 3.70 2.35 28.39
N CYS A 254 3.97 2.05 29.66
CA CYS A 254 3.37 0.90 30.34
C CYS A 254 1.87 1.11 30.52
N LYS A 255 1.05 0.16 30.03
CA LYS A 255 -0.41 0.11 30.18
C LYS A 255 -0.76 -1.07 31.07
N LYS A 256 -1.57 -0.80 32.10
CA LYS A 256 -2.06 -1.76 33.09
C LYS A 256 -3.58 -1.67 33.17
N GLU A 257 -4.19 -2.56 33.93
CA GLU A 257 -5.63 -2.54 34.22
C GLU A 257 -6.10 -1.13 34.61
N GLY A 258 -7.17 -0.66 34.00
CA GLY A 258 -7.72 0.69 34.13
C GLY A 258 -7.08 1.76 33.25
N SER A 259 -5.96 1.48 32.58
CA SER A 259 -5.33 2.42 31.64
C SER A 259 -6.19 2.61 30.39
N VAL A 260 -6.11 3.80 29.78
CA VAL A 260 -6.74 4.05 28.48
C VAL A 260 -5.81 3.54 27.37
N ALA A 261 -6.36 2.74 26.47
CA ALA A 261 -5.72 2.26 25.27
C ALA A 261 -6.29 3.00 24.05
N TYR A 262 -5.40 3.47 23.17
CA TYR A 262 -5.78 4.24 22.00
C TYR A 262 -5.60 3.41 20.72
N ALA A 263 -6.60 3.43 19.84
CA ALA A 263 -6.53 2.79 18.54
C ALA A 263 -5.38 3.35 17.70
N GLY A 264 -4.64 2.46 17.02
CA GLY A 264 -3.49 2.84 16.19
C GLY A 264 -2.16 2.89 16.95
N THR A 265 -2.14 2.61 18.25
CA THR A 265 -0.91 2.41 19.04
C THR A 265 -0.52 0.94 19.03
N VAL A 266 0.74 0.62 19.31
CA VAL A 266 1.30 -0.71 19.13
C VAL A 266 1.79 -1.30 20.43
N VAL A 267 1.44 -2.56 20.69
CA VAL A 267 1.97 -3.32 21.83
C VAL A 267 3.36 -3.84 21.48
N GLU A 268 4.41 -3.30 22.12
CA GLU A 268 5.79 -3.74 21.92
C GLU A 268 6.14 -4.96 22.75
N GLU A 269 5.68 -5.00 24.01
CA GLU A 269 5.90 -6.13 24.92
C GLU A 269 4.65 -6.38 25.75
N GLY A 270 4.40 -7.65 26.09
CA GLY A 270 3.27 -8.07 26.90
C GLY A 270 1.98 -8.32 26.12
N GLU A 271 0.88 -8.46 26.85
CA GLU A 271 -0.47 -8.70 26.34
C GLU A 271 -1.48 -7.93 27.18
N ILE A 272 -2.48 -7.33 26.54
CA ILE A 272 -3.57 -6.65 27.24
C ILE A 272 -4.92 -7.05 26.64
N THR A 273 -5.92 -7.12 27.50
CA THR A 273 -7.34 -7.20 27.12
C THR A 273 -7.95 -5.82 27.23
N ILE A 274 -8.60 -5.36 26.18
CA ILE A 274 -9.19 -4.03 26.07
C ILE A 274 -10.69 -4.15 25.96
N ARG A 275 -11.43 -3.46 26.83
CA ARG A 275 -12.87 -3.28 26.66
C ARG A 275 -13.12 -2.10 25.73
N VAL A 276 -13.71 -2.39 24.58
CA VAL A 276 -13.97 -1.42 23.52
C VAL A 276 -14.98 -0.37 24.00
N LYS A 277 -14.60 0.91 23.96
CA LYS A 277 -15.47 2.05 24.30
C LYS A 277 -16.24 2.57 23.09
N THR A 278 -15.56 2.68 21.97
CA THR A 278 -16.12 3.21 20.73
C THR A 278 -15.70 2.30 19.58
N VAL A 279 -16.68 1.77 18.87
CA VAL A 279 -16.50 1.17 17.56
C VAL A 279 -16.77 2.29 16.56
N GLY A 280 -15.72 3.01 16.19
CA GLY A 280 -15.80 3.99 15.14
C GLY A 280 -15.98 5.44 15.57
N GLY A 281 -14.99 6.24 15.28
CA GLY A 281 -15.06 7.68 15.02
C GLY A 281 -15.09 7.99 13.53
N SER A 282 -14.59 7.14 12.70
CA SER A 282 -14.67 7.20 11.24
C SER A 282 -14.77 5.79 10.72
N SER A 283 -15.59 5.57 9.69
CA SER A 283 -15.62 4.26 9.04
C SER A 283 -14.20 3.93 8.57
N ARG A 284 -13.86 2.64 8.46
CA ARG A 284 -12.55 2.24 7.91
C ARG A 284 -12.30 2.90 6.55
N TYR A 285 -13.38 3.12 5.79
CA TYR A 285 -13.36 3.89 4.56
C TYR A 285 -12.89 5.33 4.78
N ASP A 286 -13.39 6.03 5.82
CA ASP A 286 -12.98 7.40 6.13
C ASP A 286 -11.50 7.46 6.57
N LYS A 287 -11.02 6.47 7.35
CA LYS A 287 -9.59 6.35 7.70
C LYS A 287 -8.73 6.12 6.46
N ILE A 288 -9.18 5.29 5.53
CA ILE A 288 -8.49 5.05 4.26
C ILE A 288 -8.52 6.32 3.40
N VAL A 289 -9.64 7.02 3.31
CA VAL A 289 -9.72 8.30 2.59
C VAL A 289 -8.78 9.33 3.21
N THR A 290 -8.75 9.45 4.55
CA THR A 290 -7.80 10.33 5.25
C THR A 290 -6.35 9.94 4.96
N MET A 291 -6.02 8.65 4.99
CA MET A 291 -4.68 8.15 4.65
C MET A 291 -4.31 8.46 3.18
N ILE A 292 -5.26 8.37 2.26
CA ILE A 292 -5.06 8.76 0.86
C ILE A 292 -4.81 10.27 0.74
N GLU A 293 -5.59 11.09 1.44
CA GLU A 293 -5.40 12.54 1.47
C GLU A 293 -4.06 12.94 2.10
N GLU A 294 -3.61 12.22 3.12
CA GLU A 294 -2.27 12.39 3.71
C GLU A 294 -1.18 11.93 2.75
N SER A 295 -1.39 10.81 2.06
CA SER A 295 -0.50 10.31 1.01
C SER A 295 -0.34 11.32 -0.13
N GLU A 296 -1.39 12.06 -0.48
CA GLU A 296 -1.30 13.15 -1.47
C GLU A 296 -0.39 14.31 -1.01
N LYS A 297 -0.25 14.52 0.31
CA LYS A 297 0.72 15.49 0.86
C LYS A 297 2.17 15.03 0.66
N LEU A 298 2.39 13.72 0.56
CA LEU A 298 3.70 13.10 0.30
C LEU A 298 3.96 12.99 -1.21
N LYS A 299 3.84 14.13 -1.90
CA LYS A 299 4.04 14.24 -3.36
C LYS A 299 5.42 13.78 -3.79
N SER A 300 5.49 13.19 -4.97
CA SER A 300 6.76 12.87 -5.61
C SER A 300 7.53 14.15 -5.98
N SER A 301 8.85 14.08 -6.07
CA SER A 301 9.67 15.24 -6.46
C SER A 301 9.40 15.66 -7.90
N LEU A 302 9.08 14.71 -8.78
CA LEU A 302 8.71 14.97 -10.17
C LEU A 302 7.35 15.66 -10.28
N GLU A 303 6.39 15.27 -9.43
CA GLU A 303 5.08 15.90 -9.36
C GLU A 303 5.21 17.37 -8.92
N GLY A 304 5.93 17.62 -7.83
CA GLY A 304 6.20 18.97 -7.34
C GLY A 304 6.98 19.82 -8.34
N LYS A 305 7.98 19.26 -9.05
CA LYS A 305 8.71 19.98 -10.12
C LYS A 305 7.81 20.33 -11.29
N ALA A 306 6.89 19.44 -11.68
CA ALA A 306 5.97 19.69 -12.77
C ALA A 306 4.94 20.78 -12.45
N GLU A 307 4.38 20.76 -11.23
CA GLU A 307 3.49 21.81 -10.74
C GLU A 307 4.20 23.18 -10.73
N HIS A 308 5.41 23.22 -10.17
CA HIS A 308 6.20 24.45 -10.09
C HIS A 308 6.61 24.99 -11.49
N LEU A 309 6.91 24.09 -12.44
CA LEU A 309 7.20 24.49 -13.81
C LEU A 309 5.96 25.04 -14.50
N ALA A 310 4.80 24.42 -14.29
CA ALA A 310 3.54 24.88 -14.84
C ALA A 310 3.23 26.33 -14.42
N ASP A 311 3.36 26.64 -13.13
CA ASP A 311 3.15 27.98 -12.62
C ASP A 311 4.20 28.98 -13.13
N LYS A 312 5.46 28.56 -13.28
CA LYS A 312 6.52 29.40 -13.90
C LYS A 312 6.25 29.74 -15.37
N LEU A 313 5.48 28.94 -16.09
CA LEU A 313 5.15 29.23 -17.49
C LEU A 313 4.09 30.34 -17.65
N VAL A 314 3.28 30.59 -16.63
CA VAL A 314 2.21 31.62 -16.70
C VAL A 314 2.71 33.01 -17.07
N PRO A 315 3.76 33.59 -16.46
CA PRO A 315 4.31 34.88 -16.87
C PRO A 315 4.77 34.91 -18.33
N TYR A 316 5.35 33.82 -18.82
CA TYR A 316 5.79 33.72 -20.22
C TYR A 316 4.61 33.67 -21.19
N THR A 317 3.51 32.97 -20.82
CA THR A 317 2.25 32.97 -21.57
C THR A 317 1.64 34.35 -21.66
N LEU A 318 1.61 35.12 -20.56
CA LEU A 318 1.16 36.52 -20.54
C LEU A 318 2.06 37.42 -21.39
N GLY A 319 3.38 37.29 -21.25
CA GLY A 319 4.37 38.04 -22.03
C GLY A 319 4.26 37.72 -23.54
N GLY A 320 4.13 36.42 -23.89
CA GLY A 320 3.90 35.98 -25.26
C GLY A 320 2.60 36.50 -25.87
N THR A 321 1.54 36.54 -25.07
CA THR A 321 0.25 37.15 -25.46
C THR A 321 0.40 38.63 -25.78
N ALA A 322 1.03 39.40 -24.86
CA ALA A 322 1.27 40.84 -25.07
C ALA A 322 2.15 41.09 -26.31
N LEU A 323 3.24 40.33 -26.48
CA LEU A 323 4.12 40.41 -27.63
C LEU A 323 3.38 40.08 -28.94
N THR A 324 2.58 39.01 -28.96
CA THR A 324 1.79 38.64 -30.15
C THR A 324 0.79 39.76 -30.51
N TYR A 325 0.15 40.36 -29.53
CA TYR A 325 -0.73 41.50 -29.77
C TYR A 325 0.02 42.70 -30.33
N LEU A 326 1.17 43.06 -29.77
CA LEU A 326 2.00 44.17 -30.26
C LEU A 326 2.47 43.97 -31.71
N LEU A 327 2.88 42.76 -32.06
CA LEU A 327 3.39 42.42 -33.39
C LEU A 327 2.27 42.30 -34.43
N THR A 328 1.17 41.64 -34.09
CA THR A 328 0.11 41.30 -35.05
C THR A 328 -1.05 42.29 -35.05
N ARG A 329 -1.19 43.12 -33.99
CA ARG A 329 -2.36 43.95 -33.71
C ARG A 329 -3.69 43.21 -33.76
N ASN A 330 -3.64 41.87 -33.58
CA ASN A 330 -4.79 41.00 -33.66
C ASN A 330 -5.03 40.34 -32.30
N ALA A 331 -6.08 40.82 -31.60
CA ALA A 331 -6.43 40.28 -30.29
C ALA A 331 -6.88 38.84 -30.32
N THR A 332 -7.47 38.36 -31.40
CA THR A 332 -7.89 36.94 -31.54
C THR A 332 -6.68 35.98 -31.53
N LYS A 333 -5.59 36.37 -32.22
CA LYS A 333 -4.32 35.60 -32.21
C LYS A 333 -3.67 35.64 -30.83
N ALA A 334 -3.71 36.82 -30.14
CA ALA A 334 -3.19 36.95 -28.79
C ALA A 334 -4.00 36.10 -27.78
N LEU A 335 -5.33 36.17 -27.86
CA LEU A 335 -6.21 35.34 -27.01
C LEU A 335 -6.02 33.85 -27.21
N ALA A 336 -5.67 33.40 -28.40
CA ALA A 336 -5.42 31.96 -28.64
C ALA A 336 -4.27 31.40 -27.78
N ILE A 337 -3.30 32.21 -27.38
CA ILE A 337 -2.22 31.81 -26.47
C ILE A 337 -2.77 31.62 -25.05
N LEU A 338 -3.63 32.51 -24.59
CA LEU A 338 -4.23 32.45 -23.25
C LEU A 338 -5.16 31.23 -23.06
N MET A 339 -5.67 30.65 -24.17
CA MET A 339 -6.60 29.52 -24.13
C MET A 339 -5.90 28.18 -23.95
N VAL A 340 -4.58 28.14 -23.98
CA VAL A 340 -3.79 26.91 -23.84
C VAL A 340 -2.93 27.03 -22.59
N ASP A 341 -3.37 26.35 -21.54
CA ASP A 341 -2.65 26.28 -20.27
C ASP A 341 -1.89 24.96 -20.14
N PHE A 342 -0.67 25.03 -19.65
CA PHE A 342 0.14 23.87 -19.37
C PHE A 342 -0.16 23.26 -18.00
N SER A 343 -0.70 24.07 -17.08
CA SER A 343 -0.86 23.73 -15.67
C SER A 343 -1.96 22.71 -15.43
N CYS A 344 -3.15 22.90 -16.03
CA CYS A 344 -4.32 22.05 -15.78
C CYS A 344 -4.02 20.57 -16.07
N ALA A 345 -3.43 20.28 -17.22
CA ALA A 345 -3.12 18.91 -17.60
C ALA A 345 -2.04 18.27 -16.70
N LEU A 346 -1.03 19.05 -16.29
CA LEU A 346 0.05 18.55 -15.43
C LEU A 346 -0.44 18.32 -13.99
N LYS A 347 -1.15 19.29 -13.41
CA LYS A 347 -1.68 19.23 -12.04
C LYS A 347 -2.72 18.10 -11.86
N LEU A 348 -3.39 17.70 -12.94
CA LEU A 348 -4.41 16.64 -12.89
C LEU A 348 -3.84 15.25 -13.24
N ALA A 349 -3.12 15.12 -14.35
CA ALA A 349 -2.72 13.81 -14.86
C ALA A 349 -1.63 13.11 -14.03
N MET A 350 -0.78 13.88 -13.32
CA MET A 350 0.28 13.28 -12.49
C MET A 350 -0.23 12.66 -11.21
N PRO A 351 -0.99 13.35 -10.34
CA PRO A 351 -1.58 12.74 -9.15
C PRO A 351 -2.44 11.52 -9.50
N ILE A 352 -3.24 11.59 -10.56
CA ILE A 352 -4.06 10.46 -11.03
C ILE A 352 -3.20 9.26 -11.43
N SER A 353 -2.05 9.49 -12.08
CA SER A 353 -1.13 8.40 -12.42
C SER A 353 -0.57 7.74 -11.16
N VAL A 354 -0.22 8.52 -10.14
CA VAL A 354 0.27 8.02 -8.84
C VAL A 354 -0.81 7.24 -8.11
N LEU A 355 -2.03 7.79 -8.00
CA LEU A 355 -3.17 7.08 -7.39
C LEU A 355 -3.49 5.77 -8.12
N SER A 356 -3.38 5.75 -9.46
CA SER A 356 -3.55 4.53 -10.24
C SER A 356 -2.47 3.49 -9.95
N ALA A 357 -1.21 3.93 -9.76
CA ALA A 357 -0.11 3.04 -9.38
C ALA A 357 -0.30 2.45 -7.97
N ILE A 358 -0.70 3.29 -6.99
CA ILE A 358 -0.99 2.83 -5.63
C ILE A 358 -2.16 1.84 -5.62
N ARG A 359 -3.21 2.12 -6.39
CA ARG A 359 -4.34 1.20 -6.55
C ARG A 359 -3.91 -0.14 -7.15
N GLU A 360 -3.10 -0.11 -8.21
CA GLU A 360 -2.59 -1.33 -8.86
C GLU A 360 -1.69 -2.14 -7.92
N ALA A 361 -0.78 -1.50 -7.19
CA ALA A 361 0.00 -2.14 -6.13
C ALA A 361 -0.92 -2.79 -5.07
N GLY A 362 -2.02 -2.12 -4.70
CA GLY A 362 -3.03 -2.66 -3.78
C GLY A 362 -3.69 -3.96 -4.26
N THR A 363 -3.85 -4.17 -5.57
CA THR A 363 -4.37 -5.45 -6.12
C THR A 363 -3.39 -6.61 -5.91
N HIS A 364 -2.11 -6.30 -5.73
CA HIS A 364 -1.03 -7.23 -5.41
C HIS A 364 -0.75 -7.29 -3.90
N LYS A 365 -1.69 -6.88 -3.05
CA LYS A 365 -1.54 -6.82 -1.59
C LYS A 365 -0.37 -5.95 -1.12
N VAL A 366 0.06 -4.99 -1.93
CA VAL A 366 1.10 -4.03 -1.59
C VAL A 366 0.47 -2.70 -1.23
N THR A 367 0.71 -2.23 -0.01
CA THR A 367 0.24 -0.93 0.47
C THR A 367 1.38 0.09 0.41
N VAL A 368 1.16 1.21 -0.27
CA VAL A 368 2.15 2.27 -0.44
C VAL A 368 1.65 3.54 0.24
N LYS A 369 2.42 4.13 1.14
CA LYS A 369 2.03 5.32 1.92
C LYS A 369 2.10 6.64 1.14
N GLY A 370 2.69 6.67 -0.06
CA GLY A 370 2.73 7.89 -0.87
C GLY A 370 3.52 7.80 -2.16
N GLY A 371 3.24 8.71 -3.09
CA GLY A 371 3.86 8.74 -4.42
C GLY A 371 5.39 8.91 -4.40
N LYS A 372 5.93 9.61 -3.40
CA LYS A 372 7.38 9.77 -3.23
C LYS A 372 8.12 8.44 -3.07
N TYR A 373 7.46 7.44 -2.48
CA TYR A 373 8.06 6.12 -2.27
C TYR A 373 8.10 5.29 -3.56
N LEU A 374 7.08 5.43 -4.43
CA LEU A 374 7.12 4.82 -5.76
C LEU A 374 8.20 5.46 -6.64
N GLU A 375 8.41 6.79 -6.54
CA GLU A 375 9.52 7.44 -7.22
C GLU A 375 10.86 6.95 -6.70
N ALA A 376 11.06 6.90 -5.36
CA ALA A 376 12.27 6.40 -4.75
C ALA A 376 12.51 4.92 -5.09
N MET A 377 11.45 4.08 -5.11
CA MET A 377 11.51 2.68 -5.56
C MET A 377 11.97 2.56 -7.01
N ALA A 378 11.48 3.44 -7.91
CA ALA A 378 11.92 3.44 -9.31
C ALA A 378 13.39 3.86 -9.47
N GLU A 379 13.85 4.84 -8.67
CA GLU A 379 15.21 5.36 -8.71
C GLU A 379 16.23 4.51 -7.95
N ALA A 380 15.77 3.57 -7.13
CA ALA A 380 16.64 2.74 -6.33
C ALA A 380 17.55 1.85 -7.18
N ASP A 381 18.82 1.85 -6.82
CA ASP A 381 19.90 1.07 -7.41
C ASP A 381 20.44 -0.03 -6.49
N THR A 382 20.16 0.08 -5.19
CA THR A 382 20.62 -0.82 -4.15
C THR A 382 19.46 -1.34 -3.32
N ILE A 383 19.44 -2.65 -3.05
CA ILE A 383 18.46 -3.28 -2.16
C ILE A 383 19.18 -4.06 -1.07
N VAL A 384 18.76 -3.89 0.16
CA VAL A 384 19.27 -4.60 1.34
C VAL A 384 18.16 -5.46 1.88
N PHE A 385 18.40 -6.76 1.97
CA PHE A 385 17.46 -7.72 2.55
C PHE A 385 17.93 -8.09 3.95
N ASP A 386 17.00 -8.07 4.91
CA ASP A 386 17.16 -8.94 6.08
C ASP A 386 17.00 -10.40 5.65
N LYS A 387 17.65 -11.33 6.35
CA LYS A 387 17.51 -12.75 6.07
C LYS A 387 16.20 -13.30 6.63
N THR A 388 16.01 -13.15 7.94
CA THR A 388 14.98 -13.87 8.71
C THR A 388 13.60 -13.25 8.46
N GLY A 389 12.62 -14.08 8.09
CA GLY A 389 11.26 -13.60 7.79
C GLY A 389 11.13 -12.85 6.45
N THR A 390 12.23 -12.54 5.80
CA THR A 390 12.28 -11.86 4.49
C THR A 390 12.69 -12.82 3.38
N LEU A 391 13.95 -13.24 3.34
CA LEU A 391 14.42 -14.27 2.40
C LEU A 391 14.04 -15.68 2.83
N THR A 392 13.75 -15.86 4.12
CA THR A 392 13.27 -17.09 4.72
C THR A 392 11.80 -16.99 5.14
N LYS A 393 11.18 -18.12 5.47
CA LYS A 393 9.76 -18.18 5.87
C LYS A 393 9.53 -17.86 7.35
N ALA A 394 10.56 -17.54 8.13
CA ALA A 394 10.51 -17.39 9.60
C ALA A 394 9.80 -18.56 10.30
N LYS A 395 9.94 -19.75 9.76
CA LYS A 395 9.39 -21.01 10.30
C LYS A 395 10.51 -22.02 10.51
N PRO A 396 11.43 -21.72 11.46
CA PRO A 396 12.55 -22.63 11.71
C PRO A 396 12.02 -24.02 12.05
N THR A 397 12.72 -25.04 11.55
CA THR A 397 12.39 -26.44 11.76
C THR A 397 13.63 -27.21 12.17
N VAL A 398 13.47 -28.13 13.12
CA VAL A 398 14.55 -29.06 13.47
C VAL A 398 14.73 -30.03 12.32
N VAL A 399 15.94 -30.06 11.75
CA VAL A 399 16.33 -30.95 10.64
C VAL A 399 16.96 -32.21 11.18
N ASP A 400 17.84 -32.10 12.18
CA ASP A 400 18.57 -33.21 12.76
C ASP A 400 18.88 -32.94 14.23
N VAL A 401 19.09 -34.05 14.98
CA VAL A 401 19.54 -34.02 16.38
C VAL A 401 20.75 -34.94 16.49
N VAL A 402 21.92 -34.34 16.54
CA VAL A 402 23.21 -35.06 16.66
C VAL A 402 23.52 -35.25 18.12
N SER A 403 23.33 -36.46 18.65
CA SER A 403 23.59 -36.81 20.05
C SER A 403 25.02 -37.29 20.27
N PHE A 404 25.56 -37.09 21.47
CA PHE A 404 26.91 -37.49 21.91
C PHE A 404 26.80 -38.47 23.08
N ASP A 405 27.89 -39.14 23.46
CA ASP A 405 27.95 -40.09 24.58
C ASP A 405 26.90 -41.22 24.53
N ASN A 406 26.55 -41.70 23.31
CA ASN A 406 25.50 -42.68 23.07
C ASN A 406 24.09 -42.30 23.57
N ASN A 407 23.85 -41.00 23.79
CA ASN A 407 22.52 -40.52 24.15
C ASN A 407 21.52 -40.73 23.02
N ASN A 408 20.26 -41.00 23.40
CA ASN A 408 19.18 -41.14 22.42
C ASN A 408 18.78 -39.78 21.85
N PRO A 409 18.83 -39.56 20.51
CA PRO A 409 18.45 -38.32 19.90
C PRO A 409 17.03 -37.84 20.25
N ASP A 410 16.05 -38.78 20.36
CA ASP A 410 14.67 -38.42 20.70
C ASP A 410 14.55 -37.99 22.17
N GLU A 411 15.34 -38.59 23.06
CA GLU A 411 15.39 -38.19 24.45
C GLU A 411 16.05 -36.80 24.61
N MET A 412 17.12 -36.51 23.87
CA MET A 412 17.75 -35.20 23.85
C MET A 412 16.82 -34.13 23.31
N LEU A 413 16.04 -34.46 22.27
CA LEU A 413 15.03 -33.55 21.74
C LEU A 413 13.89 -33.30 22.74
N ARG A 414 13.49 -34.31 23.50
CA ARG A 414 12.48 -34.21 24.56
C ARG A 414 12.94 -33.29 25.69
N ILE A 415 14.20 -33.48 26.15
CA ILE A 415 14.82 -32.62 27.18
C ILE A 415 14.91 -31.16 26.69
N ALA A 416 15.41 -30.98 25.48
CA ALA A 416 15.50 -29.64 24.87
C ALA A 416 14.12 -28.97 24.75
N ALA A 417 13.08 -29.69 24.34
CA ALA A 417 11.72 -29.17 24.25
C ALA A 417 11.14 -28.77 25.61
N CYS A 418 11.42 -29.57 26.65
CA CYS A 418 11.02 -29.25 28.01
C CYS A 418 11.68 -27.97 28.52
N MET A 419 12.95 -27.73 28.22
CA MET A 419 13.67 -26.49 28.61
C MET A 419 13.16 -25.27 27.86
N GLU A 420 12.84 -25.42 26.57
CA GLU A 420 12.47 -24.33 25.66
C GLU A 420 10.97 -23.99 25.69
N GLU A 421 10.09 -24.82 26.29
CA GLU A 421 8.62 -24.65 26.22
C GLU A 421 8.12 -23.32 26.78
N HIS A 422 8.80 -22.80 27.81
CA HIS A 422 8.41 -21.57 28.47
C HIS A 422 8.95 -20.30 27.80
N PHE A 423 9.74 -20.44 26.72
CA PHE A 423 10.38 -19.31 26.04
C PHE A 423 9.85 -19.15 24.60
N PRO A 424 9.04 -18.15 24.32
CA PRO A 424 8.28 -18.05 23.06
C PRO A 424 9.10 -17.48 21.85
N HIS A 425 10.41 -17.77 21.78
CA HIS A 425 11.20 -17.39 20.58
C HIS A 425 11.10 -18.46 19.46
N SER A 426 11.46 -18.08 18.24
CA SER A 426 11.24 -18.89 17.04
C SER A 426 11.94 -20.24 17.07
N MET A 427 13.17 -20.32 17.59
CA MET A 427 13.94 -21.56 17.69
C MET A 427 13.34 -22.49 18.75
N ALA A 428 12.91 -21.97 19.90
CA ALA A 428 12.18 -22.73 20.92
C ALA A 428 10.93 -23.37 20.35
N LYS A 429 10.11 -22.60 19.62
CA LYS A 429 8.92 -23.12 18.93
C LYS A 429 9.25 -24.25 17.96
N ALA A 430 10.39 -24.18 17.27
CA ALA A 430 10.83 -25.22 16.34
C ALA A 430 11.15 -26.52 17.10
N VAL A 431 11.87 -26.45 18.21
CA VAL A 431 12.25 -27.61 19.05
C VAL A 431 11.00 -28.25 19.66
N VAL A 432 10.12 -27.46 20.28
CA VAL A 432 8.86 -27.95 20.87
C VAL A 432 7.95 -28.58 19.80
N SER A 433 7.84 -27.95 18.62
CA SER A 433 7.05 -28.49 17.50
C SER A 433 7.61 -29.81 16.98
N ALA A 434 8.94 -29.95 16.90
CA ALA A 434 9.59 -31.17 16.48
C ALA A 434 9.34 -32.33 17.47
N ALA A 435 9.44 -32.03 18.77
CA ALA A 435 9.11 -33.01 19.81
C ALA A 435 7.63 -33.45 19.76
N ARG A 436 6.71 -32.50 19.59
CA ARG A 436 5.27 -32.80 19.42
C ARG A 436 4.98 -33.66 18.18
N LYS A 437 5.62 -33.37 17.03
CA LYS A 437 5.46 -34.17 15.80
C LYS A 437 5.92 -35.64 15.97
N LYS A 438 6.93 -35.86 16.80
CA LYS A 438 7.42 -37.19 17.14
C LYS A 438 6.64 -37.86 18.30
N HIS A 439 5.57 -37.22 18.79
CA HIS A 439 4.77 -37.66 19.93
C HIS A 439 5.60 -37.91 21.20
N LEU A 440 6.66 -37.13 21.41
CA LEU A 440 7.47 -37.16 22.62
C LEU A 440 6.73 -36.41 23.72
N ALA A 441 5.95 -37.15 24.51
CA ALA A 441 5.30 -36.55 25.68
C ALA A 441 6.35 -36.21 26.74
N HIS A 442 6.24 -35.05 27.36
CA HIS A 442 7.03 -34.71 28.52
C HIS A 442 6.12 -34.22 29.65
N GLU A 443 6.42 -34.65 30.85
CA GLU A 443 5.94 -34.04 32.08
C GLU A 443 6.94 -32.96 32.45
N GLU A 444 6.53 -31.90 33.14
CA GLU A 444 7.47 -30.86 33.63
C GLU A 444 8.51 -31.51 34.54
N MET A 445 9.76 -31.61 34.05
CA MET A 445 10.85 -32.38 34.72
C MET A 445 11.90 -31.43 35.31
N HIS A 446 11.76 -30.13 35.13
CA HIS A 446 12.75 -29.16 35.59
C HIS A 446 12.34 -28.45 36.88
N SER A 447 13.35 -28.09 37.68
CA SER A 447 13.23 -27.14 38.76
C SER A 447 13.18 -25.69 38.23
N LYS A 448 13.39 -24.70 39.06
CA LYS A 448 13.41 -23.29 38.63
C LYS A 448 14.39 -23.07 37.47
N VAL A 449 13.87 -22.60 36.33
CA VAL A 449 14.63 -22.26 35.13
C VAL A 449 15.29 -20.90 35.30
N GLU A 450 16.62 -20.82 35.10
CA GLU A 450 17.34 -19.54 35.01
C GLU A 450 17.58 -19.20 33.55
N TYR A 451 16.93 -18.12 33.11
CA TYR A 451 17.10 -17.58 31.78
C TYR A 451 18.19 -16.51 31.75
N VAL A 452 19.22 -16.73 30.94
CA VAL A 452 20.27 -15.73 30.67
C VAL A 452 19.92 -15.03 29.37
N VAL A 453 19.49 -13.76 29.48
CA VAL A 453 19.00 -12.96 28.34
C VAL A 453 19.98 -12.99 27.17
N ALA A 454 19.49 -13.34 25.99
CA ALA A 454 20.21 -13.43 24.72
C ALA A 454 21.30 -14.53 24.61
N HIS A 455 21.48 -15.39 25.62
CA HIS A 455 22.55 -16.41 25.64
C HIS A 455 22.03 -17.84 25.68
N GLY A 456 21.12 -18.15 26.60
CA GLY A 456 20.61 -19.53 26.75
C GLY A 456 19.85 -19.76 28.05
N ILE A 457 19.60 -21.02 28.34
CA ILE A 457 18.84 -21.49 29.48
C ILE A 457 19.68 -22.45 30.30
N SER A 458 19.72 -22.27 31.62
CA SER A 458 20.32 -23.19 32.58
C SER A 458 19.26 -23.66 33.57
N THR A 459 19.18 -24.97 33.82
CA THR A 459 18.25 -25.56 34.78
C THR A 459 18.79 -26.87 35.33
N THR A 460 18.09 -27.47 36.30
CA THR A 460 18.37 -28.81 36.81
C THR A 460 17.23 -29.74 36.42
N ILE A 461 17.55 -30.84 35.76
CA ILE A 461 16.63 -31.89 35.33
C ILE A 461 17.04 -33.19 36.03
N GLU A 462 16.18 -33.81 36.83
CA GLU A 462 16.44 -35.07 37.53
C GLU A 462 17.80 -35.06 38.28
N GLU A 463 18.12 -33.97 38.97
CA GLU A 463 19.38 -33.72 39.71
C GLU A 463 20.60 -33.45 38.85
N HIS A 464 20.50 -33.46 37.52
CA HIS A 464 21.56 -33.12 36.56
C HIS A 464 21.46 -31.66 36.09
N LYS A 465 22.57 -30.92 36.06
CA LYS A 465 22.61 -29.56 35.49
C LYS A 465 22.49 -29.66 33.97
N ALA A 466 21.43 -29.10 33.39
CA ALA A 466 21.22 -29.03 31.98
C ALA A 466 21.34 -27.59 31.50
N VAL A 467 22.03 -27.38 30.38
CA VAL A 467 22.28 -26.08 29.76
C VAL A 467 21.96 -26.19 28.27
N ILE A 468 21.15 -25.25 27.75
CA ILE A 468 20.85 -25.18 26.32
C ILE A 468 21.02 -23.75 25.81
N GLY A 469 21.66 -23.56 24.67
CA GLY A 469 21.88 -22.21 24.11
C GLY A 469 22.85 -22.17 22.95
N SER A 470 23.38 -20.96 22.71
CA SER A 470 24.38 -20.71 21.66
C SER A 470 25.74 -21.36 21.95
N TYR A 471 26.63 -21.40 20.95
CA TYR A 471 28.03 -21.87 21.13
C TYR A 471 28.73 -21.12 22.24
N HIS A 472 28.65 -19.79 22.19
CA HIS A 472 29.26 -18.90 23.20
C HIS A 472 28.79 -19.25 24.62
N PHE A 473 27.47 -19.34 24.81
CA PHE A 473 26.89 -19.64 26.11
C PHE A 473 27.32 -21.01 26.65
N VAL A 474 27.26 -22.06 25.83
CA VAL A 474 27.55 -23.43 26.31
C VAL A 474 29.05 -23.66 26.51
N PHE A 475 29.92 -23.19 25.60
CA PHE A 475 31.36 -23.51 25.64
C PHE A 475 32.22 -22.41 26.26
N GLU A 476 31.82 -21.12 26.15
CA GLU A 476 32.64 -20.03 26.69
C GLU A 476 32.15 -19.55 28.07
N ASP A 477 30.88 -19.40 28.29
CA ASP A 477 30.32 -18.96 29.57
C ASP A 477 30.22 -20.13 30.56
N GLU A 478 29.52 -21.20 30.18
CA GLU A 478 29.30 -22.40 31.02
C GLU A 478 30.43 -23.42 30.97
N LYS A 479 31.45 -23.22 30.09
CA LYS A 479 32.65 -24.03 29.96
C LYS A 479 32.44 -25.51 29.80
N CYS A 480 31.35 -25.90 29.14
CA CYS A 480 31.05 -27.28 28.80
C CYS A 480 32.12 -27.82 27.81
N VAL A 481 32.33 -29.12 27.83
CA VAL A 481 33.36 -29.79 27.00
C VAL A 481 32.70 -30.74 26.00
N ILE A 482 33.30 -30.87 24.82
CA ILE A 482 32.93 -31.89 23.84
C ILE A 482 33.55 -33.24 24.31
N PRO A 483 32.79 -34.37 24.29
CA PRO A 483 33.34 -35.67 24.60
C PRO A 483 34.58 -35.99 23.72
N GLU A 484 35.59 -36.68 24.27
CA GLU A 484 36.85 -36.93 23.56
C GLU A 484 36.65 -37.76 22.27
N ASP A 485 35.67 -38.65 22.24
CA ASP A 485 35.28 -39.48 21.09
C ASP A 485 34.25 -38.79 20.18
N GLY A 486 33.81 -37.61 20.56
CA GLY A 486 32.75 -36.84 19.83
C GLY A 486 33.30 -35.76 18.90
N GLN A 487 34.60 -35.42 18.95
CA GLN A 487 35.15 -34.28 18.20
C GLN A 487 34.98 -34.44 16.67
N GLU A 488 35.28 -35.61 16.11
CA GLU A 488 35.09 -35.87 14.67
C GLU A 488 33.64 -35.75 14.24
N LYS A 489 32.72 -36.20 15.08
CA LYS A 489 31.28 -36.09 14.85
C LYS A 489 30.80 -34.63 14.93
N PHE A 490 31.32 -33.88 15.89
CA PHE A 490 31.05 -32.46 16.04
C PHE A 490 31.50 -31.66 14.82
N ASP A 491 32.73 -31.90 14.34
CA ASP A 491 33.30 -31.22 13.17
C ASP A 491 32.60 -31.60 11.86
N SER A 492 31.87 -32.70 11.83
CA SER A 492 31.07 -33.17 10.67
C SER A 492 29.67 -32.58 10.58
N ILE A 493 29.20 -31.86 11.61
CA ILE A 493 27.87 -31.22 11.60
C ILE A 493 27.81 -30.16 10.50
N PRO A 494 26.76 -30.18 9.65
CA PRO A 494 26.64 -29.21 8.57
C PRO A 494 26.57 -27.77 9.08
N GLU A 495 27.47 -26.93 8.59
CA GLU A 495 27.63 -25.52 9.00
C GLU A 495 26.50 -24.62 8.49
N GLU A 496 25.68 -25.10 7.57
CA GLU A 496 24.56 -24.35 6.97
C GLU A 496 23.36 -24.21 7.91
N TYR A 497 23.29 -25.03 8.98
CA TYR A 497 22.20 -24.97 9.97
C TYR A 497 22.56 -24.05 11.14
N SER A 498 21.53 -23.47 11.75
CA SER A 498 21.67 -22.86 13.07
C SER A 498 21.74 -23.97 14.11
N HIS A 499 22.71 -23.89 15.01
CA HIS A 499 22.95 -24.91 16.02
C HIS A 499 22.49 -24.44 17.40
N LEU A 500 21.71 -25.28 18.08
CA LEU A 500 21.37 -25.14 19.48
C LEU A 500 22.04 -26.26 20.25
N TYR A 501 22.90 -25.91 21.20
CA TYR A 501 23.75 -26.85 21.91
C TYR A 501 23.10 -27.21 23.24
N LEU A 502 22.92 -28.49 23.51
CA LEU A 502 22.43 -29.04 24.78
C LEU A 502 23.61 -29.74 25.49
N ALA A 503 23.92 -29.29 26.69
CA ALA A 503 24.93 -29.92 27.56
C ALA A 503 24.30 -30.37 28.87
N ILE A 504 24.76 -31.52 29.40
CA ILE A 504 24.32 -32.06 30.69
C ILE A 504 25.58 -32.34 31.52
N ASP A 505 25.56 -31.90 32.77
CA ASP A 505 26.69 -31.98 33.73
C ASP A 505 28.04 -31.51 33.13
N GLY A 506 27.98 -30.43 32.36
CA GLY A 506 29.18 -29.82 31.77
C GLY A 506 29.71 -30.51 30.54
N ARG A 507 29.02 -31.52 29.97
CA ARG A 507 29.42 -32.22 28.75
C ARG A 507 28.38 -32.06 27.66
N LEU A 508 28.79 -31.86 26.40
CA LEU A 508 27.90 -31.79 25.27
C LEU A 508 27.13 -33.10 25.10
N ALA A 509 25.80 -33.01 25.23
CA ALA A 509 24.89 -34.17 25.10
C ALA A 509 24.27 -34.26 23.71
N ALA A 510 23.93 -33.12 23.09
CA ALA A 510 23.41 -33.06 21.73
C ALA A 510 23.62 -31.70 21.09
N VAL A 511 23.62 -31.68 19.75
CA VAL A 511 23.48 -30.48 18.92
C VAL A 511 22.19 -30.62 18.11
N ILE A 512 21.27 -29.68 18.28
CA ILE A 512 20.03 -29.61 17.54
C ILE A 512 20.24 -28.71 16.34
N CYS A 513 20.16 -29.27 15.14
CA CYS A 513 20.32 -28.55 13.88
C CYS A 513 18.98 -27.99 13.44
N ILE A 514 18.93 -26.69 13.30
CA ILE A 514 17.70 -25.95 12.97
C ILE A 514 17.92 -25.23 11.63
N GLU A 515 17.02 -25.44 10.68
CA GLU A 515 16.99 -24.73 9.42
C GLU A 515 15.79 -23.77 9.40
N ASP A 516 16.02 -22.53 9.02
CA ASP A 516 14.97 -21.60 8.61
C ASP A 516 14.91 -21.64 7.08
N PRO A 517 13.90 -22.33 6.49
CA PRO A 517 13.90 -22.62 5.06
C PRO A 517 13.80 -21.34 4.23
N LEU A 518 14.69 -21.21 3.24
CA LEU A 518 14.60 -20.17 2.23
C LEU A 518 13.27 -20.25 1.49
N ARG A 519 12.73 -19.11 1.12
CA ARG A 519 11.61 -19.02 0.20
C ARG A 519 12.00 -19.59 -1.16
N GLU A 520 11.13 -20.38 -1.76
CA GLU A 520 11.41 -21.07 -3.04
C GLU A 520 11.68 -20.07 -4.18
N GLU A 521 10.98 -18.93 -4.12
CA GLU A 521 11.09 -17.85 -5.09
C GLU A 521 12.26 -16.88 -4.85
N ALA A 522 13.00 -16.97 -3.73
CA ALA A 522 14.00 -15.97 -3.33
C ALA A 522 15.05 -15.72 -4.42
N LYS A 523 15.62 -16.78 -4.99
CA LYS A 523 16.61 -16.66 -6.06
C LYS A 523 16.03 -16.02 -7.33
N ALA A 524 14.85 -16.48 -7.76
CA ALA A 524 14.20 -15.97 -8.95
C ALA A 524 13.83 -14.48 -8.78
N SER A 525 13.38 -14.08 -7.58
CA SER A 525 13.06 -12.68 -7.25
C SER A 525 14.30 -11.80 -7.27
N VAL A 526 15.43 -12.26 -6.75
CA VAL A 526 16.72 -11.54 -6.81
C VAL A 526 17.16 -11.32 -8.25
N GLU A 527 17.08 -12.35 -9.10
CA GLU A 527 17.41 -12.24 -10.52
C GLU A 527 16.47 -11.27 -11.26
N ALA A 528 15.17 -11.32 -10.96
CA ALA A 528 14.17 -10.43 -11.55
C ALA A 528 14.34 -8.97 -11.10
N LEU A 529 14.69 -8.71 -9.83
CA LEU A 529 15.01 -7.37 -9.34
C LEU A 529 16.24 -6.78 -10.05
N ARG A 530 17.26 -7.59 -10.35
CA ARG A 530 18.41 -7.16 -11.19
C ARG A 530 17.94 -6.75 -12.57
N ALA A 531 17.10 -7.56 -13.20
CA ALA A 531 16.52 -7.26 -14.51
C ALA A 531 15.66 -5.98 -14.50
N ALA A 532 15.00 -5.69 -13.38
CA ALA A 532 14.20 -4.48 -13.16
C ALA A 532 15.03 -3.23 -12.84
N GLY A 533 16.38 -3.34 -12.72
CA GLY A 533 17.30 -2.21 -12.62
C GLY A 533 18.01 -2.04 -11.28
N ILE A 534 17.93 -3.02 -10.37
CA ILE A 534 18.74 -3.03 -9.14
C ILE A 534 20.16 -3.49 -9.48
N SER A 535 21.15 -2.69 -9.17
CA SER A 535 22.57 -2.95 -9.50
C SER A 535 23.36 -3.62 -8.37
N LYS A 536 22.89 -3.46 -7.12
CA LYS A 536 23.54 -4.01 -5.92
C LYS A 536 22.50 -4.63 -5.00
N ILE A 537 22.67 -5.90 -4.67
CA ILE A 537 21.80 -6.65 -3.75
C ILE A 537 22.63 -7.15 -2.58
N VAL A 538 22.23 -6.78 -1.37
CA VAL A 538 22.94 -7.05 -0.13
C VAL A 538 22.04 -7.86 0.81
N MET A 539 22.60 -8.83 1.51
CA MET A 539 21.93 -9.55 2.58
C MET A 539 22.59 -9.21 3.92
N MET A 540 21.78 -8.95 4.94
CA MET A 540 22.23 -8.76 6.32
C MET A 540 21.57 -9.76 7.24
N THR A 541 22.32 -10.31 8.19
CA THR A 541 21.83 -11.30 9.14
C THR A 541 22.61 -11.26 10.45
N GLY A 542 21.94 -11.59 11.56
CA GLY A 542 22.59 -11.86 12.84
C GLY A 542 23.23 -13.24 12.94
N ASP A 543 23.10 -14.10 11.90
CA ASP A 543 23.69 -15.43 11.89
C ASP A 543 25.22 -15.41 11.77
N SER A 544 25.83 -16.58 12.04
CA SER A 544 27.28 -16.77 11.86
C SER A 544 27.69 -16.60 10.40
N GLU A 545 28.95 -16.21 10.22
CA GLU A 545 29.60 -16.04 8.91
C GLU A 545 29.37 -17.23 7.97
N ARG A 546 29.46 -18.45 8.48
CA ARG A 546 29.32 -19.70 7.70
C ARG A 546 27.91 -19.86 7.14
N THR A 547 26.90 -19.68 7.98
CA THR A 547 25.49 -19.75 7.58
C THR A 547 25.14 -18.64 6.58
N ALA A 548 25.60 -17.42 6.84
CA ALA A 548 25.39 -16.28 5.96
C ALA A 548 25.98 -16.49 4.56
N ALA A 549 27.22 -16.98 4.49
CA ALA A 549 27.91 -17.30 3.22
C ALA A 549 27.18 -18.37 2.40
N ALA A 550 26.68 -19.42 3.05
CA ALA A 550 25.95 -20.49 2.38
C ALA A 550 24.64 -19.98 1.75
N ILE A 551 23.88 -19.19 2.50
CA ILE A 551 22.61 -18.61 2.05
C ILE A 551 22.85 -17.58 0.94
N ALA A 552 23.84 -16.70 1.09
CA ALA A 552 24.18 -15.68 0.10
C ALA A 552 24.49 -16.31 -1.28
N ARG A 553 25.22 -17.41 -1.31
CA ARG A 553 25.50 -18.16 -2.55
C ARG A 553 24.26 -18.78 -3.15
N ARG A 554 23.37 -19.35 -2.33
CA ARG A 554 22.08 -19.97 -2.79
C ARG A 554 21.15 -18.95 -3.41
N VAL A 555 21.03 -17.78 -2.79
CA VAL A 555 20.15 -16.68 -3.23
C VAL A 555 20.74 -15.88 -4.37
N GLY A 556 22.08 -15.74 -4.42
CA GLY A 556 22.80 -15.02 -5.47
C GLY A 556 22.89 -13.52 -5.22
N VAL A 557 23.03 -13.09 -3.97
CA VAL A 557 23.29 -11.69 -3.60
C VAL A 557 24.73 -11.28 -3.90
N ASP A 558 25.00 -9.97 -4.02
CA ASP A 558 26.34 -9.45 -4.35
C ASP A 558 27.25 -9.37 -3.13
N GLU A 559 26.68 -8.96 -1.99
CA GLU A 559 27.37 -8.81 -0.73
C GLU A 559 26.49 -9.37 0.39
N TYR A 560 27.14 -9.85 1.44
CA TYR A 560 26.45 -10.25 2.67
C TYR A 560 27.24 -9.78 3.90
N TYR A 561 26.52 -9.58 5.00
CA TYR A 561 27.06 -9.23 6.30
C TYR A 561 26.45 -10.14 7.36
N SER A 562 27.30 -10.81 8.12
CA SER A 562 26.97 -11.72 9.21
C SER A 562 27.11 -11.04 10.57
N GLU A 563 26.50 -11.60 11.60
CA GLU A 563 26.61 -11.13 13.00
C GLU A 563 26.24 -9.65 13.18
N VAL A 564 25.31 -9.13 12.35
CA VAL A 564 24.93 -7.72 12.27
C VAL A 564 23.88 -7.39 13.31
N LEU A 565 24.13 -6.37 14.12
CA LEU A 565 23.14 -5.80 15.04
C LEU A 565 22.18 -4.86 14.30
N PRO A 566 20.98 -4.59 14.85
CA PRO A 566 20.00 -3.68 14.23
C PRO A 566 20.56 -2.29 13.91
N GLU A 567 21.42 -1.74 14.79
CA GLU A 567 22.06 -0.44 14.60
C GLU A 567 23.06 -0.44 13.43
N ASP A 568 23.76 -1.54 13.23
CA ASP A 568 24.75 -1.67 12.14
C ASP A 568 24.06 -1.68 10.77
N LYS A 569 22.85 -2.25 10.68
CA LYS A 569 22.04 -2.21 9.46
C LYS A 569 21.71 -0.76 9.07
N ALA A 570 21.28 0.06 10.03
CA ALA A 570 21.00 1.48 9.80
C ALA A 570 22.27 2.25 9.39
N ASN A 571 23.39 2.02 10.07
CA ASN A 571 24.68 2.65 9.76
C ASN A 571 25.16 2.30 8.35
N PHE A 572 24.98 1.06 7.90
CA PHE A 572 25.31 0.64 6.54
C PHE A 572 24.46 1.41 5.52
N ILE A 573 23.15 1.50 5.74
CA ILE A 573 22.23 2.22 4.85
C ILE A 573 22.63 3.70 4.74
N GLU A 574 22.92 4.36 5.86
CA GLU A 574 23.37 5.75 5.86
C GLU A 574 24.71 5.93 5.10
N LYS A 575 25.61 4.99 5.21
CA LYS A 575 26.89 4.99 4.46
C LYS A 575 26.64 4.86 2.95
N GLU A 576 25.78 3.96 2.52
CA GLU A 576 25.43 3.80 1.10
C GLU A 576 24.73 5.05 0.56
N LYS A 577 23.83 5.66 1.33
CA LYS A 577 23.18 6.93 0.97
C LYS A 577 24.19 8.08 0.87
N ALA A 578 25.17 8.16 1.78
CA ALA A 578 26.23 9.15 1.72
C ALA A 578 27.13 8.97 0.49
N ALA A 579 27.27 7.74 -0.01
CA ALA A 579 27.94 7.43 -1.27
C ALA A 579 27.08 7.77 -2.52
N GLY A 580 25.87 8.35 -2.34
CA GLY A 580 24.98 8.78 -3.42
C GLY A 580 24.05 7.70 -3.95
N ARG A 581 23.99 6.53 -3.32
CA ARG A 581 23.10 5.44 -3.71
C ARG A 581 21.67 5.66 -3.22
N LYS A 582 20.73 5.07 -3.93
CA LYS A 582 19.32 5.03 -3.53
C LYS A 582 18.99 3.64 -3.01
N VAL A 583 18.79 3.54 -1.70
CA VAL A 583 18.70 2.28 -0.97
C VAL A 583 17.26 1.92 -0.62
N ILE A 584 16.86 0.70 -0.94
CA ILE A 584 15.67 0.03 -0.41
C ILE A 584 16.12 -0.88 0.72
N MET A 585 15.46 -0.83 1.87
CA MET A 585 15.59 -1.83 2.93
C MET A 585 14.33 -2.69 2.96
N VAL A 586 14.51 -4.00 2.99
CA VAL A 586 13.43 -4.99 3.09
C VAL A 586 13.65 -5.84 4.33
N GLY A 587 12.66 -5.86 5.22
CA GLY A 587 12.73 -6.58 6.48
C GLY A 587 11.37 -7.03 6.99
N ASP A 588 11.35 -7.77 8.10
CA ASP A 588 10.11 -8.20 8.78
C ASP A 588 9.54 -7.13 9.75
N GLY A 589 10.35 -6.15 10.09
CA GLY A 589 9.97 -4.88 10.71
C GLY A 589 10.13 -4.73 12.20
N ILE A 590 10.25 -5.76 12.99
CA ILE A 590 10.41 -5.59 14.45
C ILE A 590 11.85 -5.17 14.77
N ASN A 591 12.81 -5.94 14.32
CA ASN A 591 14.25 -5.68 14.57
C ASN A 591 14.88 -4.71 13.58
N ASP A 592 14.22 -4.49 12.43
CA ASP A 592 14.74 -3.70 11.32
C ASP A 592 14.23 -2.25 11.29
N SER A 593 13.41 -1.85 12.27
CA SER A 593 12.80 -0.51 12.34
C SER A 593 13.77 0.64 12.11
N PRO A 594 14.96 0.68 12.73
CA PRO A 594 15.96 1.73 12.47
C PRO A 594 16.46 1.73 11.02
N ALA A 595 16.68 0.55 10.45
CA ALA A 595 17.16 0.38 9.09
C ALA A 595 16.10 0.74 8.05
N LEU A 596 14.82 0.34 8.28
CA LEU A 596 13.68 0.70 7.45
C LEU A 596 13.50 2.22 7.38
N SER A 597 13.59 2.90 8.54
CA SER A 597 13.48 4.37 8.62
C SER A 597 14.67 5.09 7.99
N ALA A 598 15.88 4.51 8.05
CA ALA A 598 17.07 5.10 7.47
C ALA A 598 17.11 5.02 5.93
N ALA A 599 16.42 4.07 5.32
CA ALA A 599 16.43 3.83 3.88
C ALA A 599 15.72 4.96 3.08
N ASN A 600 15.91 4.99 1.75
CA ASN A 600 15.10 5.84 0.88
C ASN A 600 13.68 5.27 0.75
N VAL A 601 13.55 3.95 0.85
CA VAL A 601 12.28 3.22 0.94
C VAL A 601 12.46 2.06 1.91
N GLY A 602 11.71 2.08 3.00
CA GLY A 602 11.57 0.95 3.92
C GLY A 602 10.39 0.08 3.51
N ILE A 603 10.63 -1.20 3.27
CA ILE A 603 9.60 -2.17 2.87
C ILE A 603 9.49 -3.26 3.93
N ALA A 604 8.31 -3.40 4.51
CA ALA A 604 8.02 -4.51 5.41
C ALA A 604 7.34 -5.65 4.64
N ILE A 605 7.88 -6.86 4.78
CA ILE A 605 7.24 -8.09 4.31
C ILE A 605 6.74 -8.81 5.55
N SER A 606 5.43 -8.90 5.72
CA SER A 606 4.90 -9.78 6.75
C SER A 606 3.38 -9.88 6.75
N ASP A 607 2.92 -11.08 7.01
CA ASP A 607 1.56 -11.38 7.47
C ASP A 607 1.36 -11.07 8.97
N GLY A 608 2.41 -10.71 9.74
CA GLY A 608 2.40 -10.85 11.18
C GLY A 608 2.66 -9.63 12.05
N ALA A 609 3.53 -8.71 11.67
CA ALA A 609 3.88 -7.60 12.57
C ALA A 609 3.23 -6.28 12.15
N GLU A 610 2.17 -5.88 12.85
CA GLU A 610 1.52 -4.58 12.61
C GLU A 610 2.44 -3.39 12.88
N ILE A 611 3.45 -3.54 13.76
CA ILE A 611 4.53 -2.56 13.98
C ILE A 611 5.30 -2.27 12.69
N ALA A 612 5.62 -3.31 11.93
CA ALA A 612 6.31 -3.15 10.66
C ALA A 612 5.51 -2.31 9.66
N ARG A 613 4.19 -2.51 9.65
CA ARG A 613 3.27 -1.75 8.78
C ARG A 613 3.22 -0.28 9.14
N GLU A 614 3.35 0.05 10.43
CA GLU A 614 3.32 1.44 10.91
C GLU A 614 4.59 2.19 10.53
N ILE A 615 5.76 1.56 10.63
CA ILE A 615 7.07 2.18 10.40
C ILE A 615 7.46 2.20 8.93
N ALA A 616 7.21 1.11 8.19
CA ALA A 616 7.60 0.99 6.79
C ALA A 616 6.84 1.96 5.87
N ASP A 617 7.49 2.43 4.85
CA ASP A 617 6.92 3.27 3.79
C ASP A 617 6.01 2.49 2.85
N ILE A 618 6.34 1.21 2.66
CA ILE A 618 5.59 0.25 1.85
C ILE A 618 5.47 -1.05 2.62
N THR A 619 4.29 -1.66 2.56
CA THR A 619 4.03 -2.95 3.19
C THR A 619 3.59 -3.96 2.13
N VAL A 620 4.21 -5.12 2.11
CA VAL A 620 3.85 -6.25 1.28
C VAL A 620 3.13 -7.28 2.15
N GLY A 621 1.81 -7.40 1.99
CA GLY A 621 0.95 -8.34 2.72
C GLY A 621 0.83 -9.71 2.03
N ALA A 622 1.68 -10.00 1.05
CA ALA A 622 1.76 -11.30 0.39
C ALA A 622 2.92 -12.10 0.97
N ASP A 623 2.75 -13.41 1.05
CA ASP A 623 3.82 -14.35 1.46
C ASP A 623 4.69 -14.74 0.24
N ASP A 624 4.93 -13.78 -0.67
CA ASP A 624 5.67 -13.99 -1.92
C ASP A 624 6.56 -12.78 -2.24
N LEU A 625 7.86 -13.02 -2.40
CA LEU A 625 8.86 -12.02 -2.79
C LEU A 625 8.67 -11.48 -4.22
N GLN A 626 7.93 -12.19 -5.06
CA GLN A 626 7.63 -11.73 -6.43
C GLN A 626 6.87 -10.40 -6.43
N GLU A 627 6.11 -10.10 -5.39
CA GLU A 627 5.38 -8.83 -5.29
C GLU A 627 6.31 -7.61 -5.15
N LEU A 628 7.56 -7.80 -4.68
CA LEU A 628 8.58 -6.74 -4.73
C LEU A 628 9.02 -6.45 -6.16
N VAL A 629 9.10 -7.48 -7.00
CA VAL A 629 9.43 -7.32 -8.42
C VAL A 629 8.31 -6.57 -9.12
N VAL A 630 7.06 -6.98 -8.90
CA VAL A 630 5.88 -6.31 -9.44
C VAL A 630 5.83 -4.85 -8.99
N LEU A 631 6.10 -4.56 -7.72
CA LEU A 631 6.17 -3.19 -7.20
C LEU A 631 7.25 -2.36 -7.91
N LYS A 632 8.44 -2.93 -8.14
CA LYS A 632 9.52 -2.26 -8.89
C LYS A 632 9.10 -1.98 -10.32
N GLU A 633 8.44 -2.92 -10.98
CA GLU A 633 7.92 -2.77 -12.35
C GLU A 633 6.83 -1.69 -12.43
N ILE A 634 5.85 -1.70 -11.51
CA ILE A 634 4.83 -0.65 -11.38
C ILE A 634 5.49 0.72 -11.22
N SER A 635 6.47 0.83 -10.34
CA SER A 635 7.21 2.08 -10.07
C SER A 635 7.95 2.58 -11.30
N ASN A 636 8.64 1.70 -12.03
CA ASN A 636 9.32 2.01 -13.27
C ASN A 636 8.33 2.45 -14.37
N ALA A 637 7.20 1.75 -14.50
CA ALA A 637 6.15 2.05 -15.47
C ALA A 637 5.47 3.40 -15.15
N LEU A 638 5.25 3.71 -13.87
CA LEU A 638 4.74 5.00 -13.41
C LEU A 638 5.66 6.14 -13.85
N MET A 639 6.96 6.05 -13.58
CA MET A 639 7.92 7.09 -13.96
C MET A 639 7.98 7.25 -15.48
N LYS A 640 7.91 6.17 -16.23
CA LYS A 640 7.83 6.19 -17.71
C LYS A 640 6.53 6.86 -18.20
N ARG A 641 5.39 6.59 -17.55
CA ARG A 641 4.09 7.22 -17.84
C ARG A 641 4.13 8.72 -17.58
N ILE A 642 4.61 9.15 -16.40
CA ILE A 642 4.75 10.55 -16.01
C ILE A 642 5.59 11.30 -17.04
N ARG A 643 6.79 10.80 -17.37
CA ARG A 643 7.68 11.43 -18.37
C ARG A 643 7.05 11.51 -19.77
N ARG A 644 6.29 10.49 -20.19
CA ARG A 644 5.58 10.48 -21.47
C ARG A 644 4.44 11.48 -21.48
N ASN A 645 3.62 11.53 -20.43
CA ASN A 645 2.53 12.49 -20.31
C ASN A 645 3.07 13.92 -20.34
N TYR A 646 4.14 14.18 -19.58
CA TYR A 646 4.81 15.48 -19.55
C TYR A 646 5.25 15.92 -20.97
N ARG A 647 5.98 15.08 -21.69
CA ARG A 647 6.42 15.37 -23.06
C ARG A 647 5.24 15.64 -23.99
N PHE A 648 4.20 14.83 -23.92
CA PHE A 648 3.02 14.99 -24.74
C PHE A 648 2.31 16.31 -24.44
N ILE A 649 2.07 16.65 -23.17
CA ILE A 649 1.41 17.91 -22.76
C ILE A 649 2.19 19.11 -23.30
N ILE A 650 3.49 19.15 -23.10
CA ILE A 650 4.32 20.27 -23.54
C ILE A 650 4.28 20.38 -25.08
N THR A 651 4.50 19.29 -25.81
CA THR A 651 4.56 19.31 -27.28
C THR A 651 3.20 19.67 -27.90
N PHE A 652 2.12 19.06 -27.38
CA PHE A 652 0.77 19.29 -27.91
C PHE A 652 0.32 20.74 -27.67
N ASN A 653 0.50 21.25 -26.45
CA ASN A 653 0.12 22.63 -26.11
C ASN A 653 0.96 23.66 -26.87
N ALA A 654 2.26 23.43 -27.02
CA ALA A 654 3.10 24.29 -27.86
C ALA A 654 2.62 24.31 -29.32
N GLY A 655 2.20 23.17 -29.86
CA GLY A 655 1.59 23.07 -31.19
C GLY A 655 0.29 23.84 -31.31
N LEU A 656 -0.61 23.76 -30.31
CA LEU A 656 -1.86 24.53 -30.26
C LEU A 656 -1.58 26.04 -30.25
N ILE A 657 -0.62 26.49 -29.44
CA ILE A 657 -0.19 27.90 -29.39
C ILE A 657 0.32 28.36 -30.75
N ALA A 658 1.22 27.59 -31.38
CA ALA A 658 1.75 27.91 -32.69
C ALA A 658 0.65 28.04 -33.76
N CYS A 659 -0.30 27.10 -33.81
CA CYS A 659 -1.46 27.14 -34.71
C CYS A 659 -2.38 28.35 -34.42
N GLY A 660 -2.56 28.72 -33.16
CA GLY A 660 -3.35 29.89 -32.75
C GLY A 660 -2.69 31.20 -33.19
N VAL A 661 -1.39 31.37 -32.97
CA VAL A 661 -0.61 32.55 -33.41
C VAL A 661 -0.57 32.64 -34.95
N ALA A 662 -0.44 31.54 -35.63
CA ALA A 662 -0.55 31.48 -37.08
C ALA A 662 -1.94 31.87 -37.62
N GLY A 663 -2.98 31.83 -36.74
CA GLY A 663 -4.36 32.11 -37.13
C GLY A 663 -5.08 30.91 -37.77
N ILE A 664 -4.51 29.72 -37.66
CA ILE A 664 -5.11 28.45 -38.15
C ILE A 664 -6.26 28.02 -37.24
N LEU A 665 -6.08 28.17 -35.93
CA LEU A 665 -7.07 27.83 -34.91
C LEU A 665 -7.66 29.06 -34.24
N GLN A 666 -8.98 29.03 -34.03
CA GLN A 666 -9.65 30.04 -33.22
C GLN A 666 -9.43 29.76 -31.70
N PRO A 667 -9.48 30.79 -30.83
CA PRO A 667 -9.28 30.61 -29.38
C PRO A 667 -10.19 29.53 -28.75
N THR A 668 -11.45 29.50 -29.13
CA THR A 668 -12.44 28.50 -28.64
C THR A 668 -12.11 27.09 -29.10
N SER A 669 -11.60 26.92 -30.34
CA SER A 669 -11.15 25.61 -30.84
C SER A 669 -9.89 25.14 -30.14
N SER A 670 -8.93 26.04 -29.88
CA SER A 670 -7.74 25.74 -29.11
C SER A 670 -8.08 25.31 -27.68
N ALA A 671 -8.99 26.01 -27.00
CA ALA A 671 -9.48 25.65 -25.66
C ALA A 671 -10.19 24.28 -25.66
N LEU A 672 -11.03 24.01 -26.67
CA LEU A 672 -11.71 22.71 -26.78
C LEU A 672 -10.72 21.56 -26.95
N LEU A 673 -9.74 21.70 -27.84
CA LEU A 673 -8.72 20.70 -28.09
C LEU A 673 -7.83 20.50 -26.87
N HIS A 674 -7.45 21.57 -26.18
CA HIS A 674 -6.72 21.54 -24.92
C HIS A 674 -7.46 20.74 -23.86
N ASN A 675 -8.73 21.09 -23.56
CA ASN A 675 -9.53 20.39 -22.55
C ASN A 675 -9.78 18.93 -22.92
N THR A 676 -10.01 18.63 -24.21
CA THR A 676 -10.16 17.25 -24.68
C THR A 676 -8.88 16.44 -24.49
N SER A 677 -7.72 17.02 -24.77
CA SER A 677 -6.42 16.38 -24.55
C SER A 677 -6.15 16.11 -23.07
N THR A 678 -6.46 17.09 -22.20
CA THR A 678 -6.34 16.96 -20.74
C THR A 678 -7.21 15.82 -20.23
N LEU A 679 -8.47 15.73 -20.65
CA LEU A 679 -9.36 14.64 -20.29
C LEU A 679 -8.85 13.29 -20.79
N ALA A 680 -8.39 13.22 -22.05
CA ALA A 680 -7.87 11.97 -22.63
C ALA A 680 -6.63 11.46 -21.88
N ILE A 681 -5.70 12.37 -21.51
CA ILE A 681 -4.51 12.03 -20.73
C ILE A 681 -4.92 11.55 -19.33
N SER A 682 -5.85 12.23 -18.68
CA SER A 682 -6.35 11.88 -17.34
C SER A 682 -7.02 10.51 -17.33
N LEU A 683 -7.89 10.22 -18.29
CA LEU A 683 -8.52 8.91 -18.45
C LEU A 683 -7.49 7.79 -18.70
N LYS A 684 -6.47 8.08 -19.52
CA LYS A 684 -5.37 7.15 -19.76
C LYS A 684 -4.52 6.94 -18.51
N SER A 685 -4.36 7.96 -17.69
CA SER A 685 -3.62 7.90 -16.42
C SER A 685 -4.32 7.06 -15.36
N MET A 686 -5.63 6.87 -15.46
CA MET A 686 -6.42 5.98 -14.57
C MET A 686 -6.29 4.50 -14.92
N GLN A 687 -5.75 4.15 -16.07
CA GLN A 687 -5.58 2.76 -16.49
C GLN A 687 -4.40 2.11 -15.74
N ASN A 688 -4.42 0.79 -15.62
CA ASN A 688 -3.31 0.04 -15.06
C ASN A 688 -2.00 0.33 -15.80
N LEU A 689 -0.89 0.18 -15.10
CA LEU A 689 0.46 0.44 -15.60
C LEU A 689 1.04 -0.78 -16.29
N LEU A 690 0.79 -1.95 -15.69
CA LEU A 690 1.15 -3.25 -16.24
C LEU A 690 0.00 -3.80 -17.12
N PRO A 691 0.30 -4.69 -18.07
CA PRO A 691 -0.67 -5.26 -19.01
C PRO A 691 -1.70 -6.18 -18.34
#